data_e3d664f6e458ba9e2d1e737429a78da8
#
_entry.id   e3d664f6e458ba9e2d1e737429a78da8
#
_cell.length_a   1.000
_cell.length_b   1.000
_cell.length_c   1.000
_cell.angle_alpha   90.00
_cell.angle_beta   90.00
_cell.angle_gamma   90.00
#
_symmetry.space_group_name_H-M   'P 1'
#
loop_
_entity.id
_entity.type
_entity.pdbx_description
1 polymer ?
#
loop_
_entity_poly.entity_id
_entity_poly.type
_entity_poly.pdbx_seq_one_letter_code
_entity_poly.pdbx_strand_id
1 'polypeptide(L)'
;MVFSDFEEIDAMSSSDEHEQDCAQQESPEPLNESLTFPHSMDAFRDPLRGGHPPWQGHGGKLIGVVDMGSNGIRLSISDLSPPMARILPTVLVYRSPISLYDSQFDPETGEQVPIPDDVIESVCSVLSRFVSVCDDFGATKDQIHVIATEATRAAINSAQFLKTVHEKTGLTVELLPKEEEGQVGALGIASGFSSMEGLVMDLGGGSTQITWMLSQGADIRISPRGSFSFPYGAAALTKKLADLRQGKSKHDGEAAVNQFRTEMIANFRDAYNNLQVPEELIEVAEREGGFRIYLSGGGFRGWGYLLLYLNQSQGKHYPISVINGYTAGREQFQDTEALKAVARAAKNVFRVSDRRRSQVPAVAFLVNVLAEAIPHGIKEAHFCQGGVREGFLFRQLSPKVRMEAPLEVATSYFAPGSRHAIQQLLKNAIPKPSRNEKKKFPEEFGEHVIDSFSNSMYAHMFMSKETASATALYSTSVGILSTVHGVSHQDRARLALMLESRYGGELPPREMEFRESLRSIITPEEVWWASYLGKVGCLITTLYPAGRIGQSKPRVVFSAQWSWTLGKTKDKEGLVLTLSVQKTKNDPARTRDTLEEFGKAVEKVGKEKAWIGDEDPWGMKVKVKIVEEGILSGPDVE
;
A
#
# COMPACT_ATOMS: atom_id res chain seq x y z
N MET A 1 -9.80 24.95 -7.02
CA MET A 1 -11.15 25.16 -6.51
C MET A 1 -11.51 23.92 -5.73
N VAL A 2 -11.25 24.00 -4.50
CA VAL A 2 -12.03 23.92 -3.27
C VAL A 2 -12.58 22.53 -2.98
N PHE A 3 -11.94 21.83 -2.07
CA PHE A 3 -12.58 21.06 -1.00
C PHE A 3 -11.73 21.31 0.26
N SER A 4 -12.12 22.32 0.99
CA SER A 4 -11.77 22.53 2.39
C SER A 4 -13.00 22.19 3.22
N ASP A 5 -12.76 21.73 4.44
CA ASP A 5 -13.61 21.76 5.61
C ASP A 5 -14.66 20.66 5.78
N PHE A 6 -14.28 19.69 6.60
CA PHE A 6 -15.18 19.04 7.53
C PHE A 6 -14.71 19.38 8.94
N GLU A 7 -15.16 20.53 9.41
CA GLU A 7 -15.26 20.88 10.84
C GLU A 7 -16.75 21.01 11.20
N GLU A 8 -17.08 20.45 12.34
CA GLU A 8 -18.17 20.73 13.27
C GLU A 8 -19.59 20.97 12.70
N ILE A 9 -20.47 20.03 13.00
CA ILE A 9 -21.91 20.29 13.06
C ILE A 9 -22.28 20.39 14.54
N ASP A 10 -22.41 21.61 15.02
CA ASP A 10 -23.15 21.95 16.23
C ASP A 10 -24.65 21.96 15.92
N ALA A 11 -25.41 21.29 16.79
CA ALA A 11 -26.85 21.26 16.75
C ALA A 11 -27.43 22.59 17.24
N MET A 12 -28.25 23.24 16.43
CA MET A 12 -29.24 24.22 16.92
C MET A 12 -30.61 23.93 16.28
N SER A 13 -31.56 23.74 17.20
CA SER A 13 -33.00 23.65 16.97
C SER A 13 -33.58 24.98 16.49
N SER A 14 -34.53 24.97 15.57
CA SER A 14 -35.74 25.80 15.67
C SER A 14 -36.81 25.29 14.69
N SER A 15 -37.98 25.13 15.25
CA SER A 15 -39.27 24.93 14.65
C SER A 15 -39.62 26.00 13.60
N ASP A 16 -40.31 25.60 12.51
CA ASP A 16 -41.56 26.26 12.13
C ASP A 16 -42.29 25.44 11.05
N GLU A 17 -43.59 25.35 11.31
CA GLU A 17 -44.62 24.65 10.51
C GLU A 17 -44.86 25.36 9.17
N HIS A 18 -45.09 24.60 8.10
CA HIS A 18 -46.06 24.94 7.06
C HIS A 18 -46.58 23.66 6.39
N GLU A 19 -47.86 23.35 6.71
CA GLU A 19 -48.71 22.47 5.92
C GLU A 19 -48.96 23.08 4.54
N GLN A 20 -48.87 22.27 3.51
CA GLN A 20 -49.71 22.43 2.31
C GLN A 20 -49.92 21.08 1.60
N ASP A 21 -51.22 20.79 1.43
CA ASP A 21 -51.85 19.77 0.61
C ASP A 21 -51.15 19.38 -0.69
N CYS A 22 -51.05 18.09 -0.96
CA CYS A 22 -51.11 17.59 -2.32
C CYS A 22 -51.72 16.20 -2.41
N ALA A 23 -52.63 16.12 -3.33
CA ALA A 23 -53.58 15.13 -3.68
C ALA A 23 -53.09 13.66 -3.80
N GLN A 24 -54.02 12.77 -3.49
CA GLN A 24 -54.00 11.33 -3.74
C GLN A 24 -53.71 11.00 -5.22
N GLN A 25 -52.67 10.22 -5.47
CA GLN A 25 -52.55 9.43 -6.67
C GLN A 25 -52.46 7.95 -6.29
N GLU A 26 -53.33 7.19 -6.94
CA GLU A 26 -53.49 5.75 -6.79
C GLU A 26 -52.21 4.99 -7.07
N SER A 27 -51.89 4.02 -6.20
CA SER A 27 -50.79 3.07 -6.37
C SER A 27 -51.17 2.02 -7.43
N PRO A 28 -50.29 1.70 -8.39
CA PRO A 28 -50.50 0.56 -9.28
C PRO A 28 -50.26 -0.77 -8.54
N GLU A 29 -51.09 -1.76 -8.87
CA GLU A 29 -51.09 -3.13 -8.36
C GLU A 29 -49.70 -3.82 -8.56
N PRO A 30 -49.30 -4.72 -7.68
CA PRO A 30 -48.02 -5.45 -7.83
C PRO A 30 -48.16 -6.54 -8.89
N LEU A 31 -47.41 -6.42 -9.98
CA LEU A 31 -47.17 -7.49 -10.94
C LEU A 31 -46.43 -8.65 -10.26
N ASN A 32 -47.16 -9.71 -9.99
CA ASN A 32 -46.68 -10.95 -9.44
C ASN A 32 -46.18 -11.85 -10.59
N GLU A 33 -44.93 -11.70 -11.00
CA GLU A 33 -44.24 -12.72 -11.81
C GLU A 33 -42.92 -13.08 -11.14
N SER A 34 -42.90 -14.28 -10.56
CA SER A 34 -41.74 -14.93 -10.02
C SER A 34 -40.77 -15.33 -11.14
N LEU A 35 -39.89 -14.43 -11.53
CA LEU A 35 -38.71 -14.77 -12.31
C LEU A 35 -37.66 -15.34 -11.35
N THR A 36 -37.61 -16.66 -11.26
CA THR A 36 -36.50 -17.38 -10.63
C THR A 36 -35.25 -17.22 -11.51
N PHE A 37 -34.36 -16.29 -11.14
CA PHE A 37 -33.02 -16.20 -11.73
C PHE A 37 -32.15 -17.31 -11.17
N PRO A 38 -31.32 -17.97 -12.00
CA PRO A 38 -30.44 -19.03 -11.52
C PRO A 38 -29.38 -18.44 -10.59
N HIS A 39 -29.08 -19.16 -9.52
CA HIS A 39 -28.12 -18.82 -8.44
C HIS A 39 -26.67 -18.52 -8.85
N SER A 40 -26.37 -18.34 -10.14
CA SER A 40 -25.00 -18.06 -10.64
C SER A 40 -24.72 -16.58 -10.95
N MET A 41 -25.63 -15.66 -10.67
CA MET A 41 -25.45 -14.22 -10.95
C MET A 41 -24.95 -13.39 -9.75
N ASP A 42 -24.67 -13.99 -8.60
CA ASP A 42 -24.13 -13.25 -7.45
C ASP A 42 -22.66 -12.76 -7.64
N ALA A 43 -22.00 -13.19 -8.71
CA ALA A 43 -20.64 -12.77 -9.04
C ALA A 43 -20.52 -11.38 -9.70
N PHE A 44 -21.65 -10.71 -10.01
CA PHE A 44 -21.66 -9.39 -10.66
C PHE A 44 -22.33 -8.30 -9.84
N ARG A 45 -22.49 -8.47 -8.55
CA ARG A 45 -22.96 -7.37 -7.68
C ARG A 45 -21.84 -6.37 -7.52
N ASP A 46 -21.93 -5.30 -8.30
CA ASP A 46 -21.14 -4.08 -8.16
C ASP A 46 -21.34 -3.54 -6.73
N PRO A 47 -20.28 -3.46 -5.90
CA PRO A 47 -20.39 -2.88 -4.57
C PRO A 47 -20.83 -1.41 -4.56
N LEU A 48 -20.84 -0.74 -5.73
CA LEU A 48 -21.29 0.64 -5.91
C LEU A 48 -22.78 0.74 -6.35
N ARG A 49 -23.45 -0.36 -6.67
CA ARG A 49 -24.89 -0.37 -7.01
C ARG A 49 -25.72 -0.89 -5.86
N GLY A 50 -25.96 -0.06 -4.83
CA GLY A 50 -27.04 -0.26 -3.85
C GLY A 50 -27.06 -1.60 -3.12
N GLY A 51 -25.99 -2.35 -3.20
CA GLY A 51 -25.76 -3.54 -2.40
C GLY A 51 -25.34 -3.13 -0.99
N HIS A 52 -25.68 -3.95 -0.03
CA HIS A 52 -25.19 -3.80 1.33
C HIS A 52 -23.68 -3.59 1.34
N PRO A 53 -23.14 -2.75 2.25
CA PRO A 53 -21.71 -2.59 2.42
C PRO A 53 -21.00 -3.95 2.46
N PRO A 54 -19.74 -4.08 2.01
CA PRO A 54 -19.04 -5.37 1.91
C PRO A 54 -19.08 -6.23 3.19
N TRP A 55 -19.29 -5.60 4.35
CA TRP A 55 -19.38 -6.25 5.66
C TRP A 55 -20.79 -6.77 6.03
N GLN A 56 -21.84 -6.44 5.31
CA GLN A 56 -23.23 -6.84 5.65
C GLN A 56 -23.68 -8.18 5.07
N GLY A 57 -22.82 -9.07 4.71
CA GLY A 57 -23.31 -10.27 4.03
C GLY A 57 -22.63 -11.60 4.35
N HIS A 58 -21.60 -11.66 5.15
CA HIS A 58 -20.75 -12.85 5.14
C HIS A 58 -20.38 -13.43 6.51
N GLY A 59 -21.13 -13.16 7.58
CA GLY A 59 -20.77 -13.71 8.90
C GLY A 59 -19.34 -13.34 9.28
N GLY A 60 -18.95 -12.10 8.99
CA GLY A 60 -17.60 -11.63 8.89
C GLY A 60 -16.82 -11.76 10.19
N LYS A 61 -15.54 -12.01 10.07
CA LYS A 61 -14.59 -11.90 11.18
C LYS A 61 -14.21 -10.43 11.36
N LEU A 62 -15.17 -9.63 11.81
CA LEU A 62 -14.93 -8.24 12.17
C LEU A 62 -14.14 -8.19 13.48
N ILE A 63 -13.06 -7.42 13.49
CA ILE A 63 -12.24 -7.21 14.67
C ILE A 63 -12.05 -5.71 14.88
N GLY A 64 -12.46 -5.23 16.07
CA GLY A 64 -12.18 -3.90 16.55
C GLY A 64 -10.81 -3.85 17.21
N VAL A 65 -9.94 -2.93 16.80
CA VAL A 65 -8.64 -2.73 17.44
C VAL A 65 -8.47 -1.27 17.83
N VAL A 66 -8.14 -1.06 19.08
CA VAL A 66 -7.80 0.24 19.66
C VAL A 66 -6.31 0.26 19.98
N ASP A 67 -5.59 1.22 19.45
CA ASP A 67 -4.19 1.53 19.77
C ASP A 67 -4.16 2.81 20.60
N MET A 68 -3.92 2.68 21.90
CA MET A 68 -3.74 3.80 22.81
C MET A 68 -2.29 4.26 22.80
N GLY A 69 -1.97 5.06 21.80
CA GLY A 69 -0.63 5.59 21.60
C GLY A 69 -0.36 6.91 22.33
N SER A 70 0.91 7.32 22.40
CA SER A 70 1.37 8.54 23.06
C SER A 70 0.69 9.84 22.55
N ASN A 71 0.43 9.94 21.25
CA ASN A 71 -0.04 11.16 20.58
C ASN A 71 -1.50 11.08 20.10
N GLY A 72 -2.25 10.12 20.55
CA GLY A 72 -3.65 9.94 20.18
C GLY A 72 -4.09 8.49 20.20
N ILE A 73 -5.37 8.29 20.33
CA ILE A 73 -6.01 6.97 20.35
C ILE A 73 -6.52 6.69 18.94
N ARG A 74 -6.15 5.55 18.38
CA ARG A 74 -6.57 5.10 17.06
C ARG A 74 -7.46 3.89 17.21
N LEU A 75 -8.61 3.95 16.55
CA LEU A 75 -9.62 2.90 16.59
C LEU A 75 -9.89 2.46 15.17
N SER A 76 -10.00 1.17 14.93
CA SER A 76 -10.35 0.62 13.60
C SER A 76 -11.17 -0.64 13.73
N ILE A 77 -12.07 -0.84 12.77
CA ILE A 77 -12.74 -2.10 12.55
C ILE A 77 -12.18 -2.67 11.25
N SER A 78 -11.72 -3.92 11.29
CA SER A 78 -11.17 -4.61 10.12
C SER A 78 -11.89 -5.93 9.90
N ASP A 79 -12.07 -6.30 8.62
CA ASP A 79 -12.68 -7.57 8.23
C ASP A 79 -11.60 -8.59 7.86
N LEU A 80 -11.44 -9.61 8.67
CA LEU A 80 -10.51 -10.70 8.42
C LEU A 80 -11.15 -11.92 7.74
N SER A 81 -12.27 -11.70 7.04
CA SER A 81 -12.94 -12.76 6.29
C SER A 81 -12.17 -13.10 5.01
N PRO A 82 -12.08 -14.40 4.63
CA PRO A 82 -11.59 -14.78 3.32
C PRO A 82 -12.48 -14.22 2.19
N PRO A 83 -11.95 -13.93 1.00
CA PRO A 83 -10.55 -14.11 0.60
C PRO A 83 -9.64 -12.90 0.91
N MET A 84 -10.18 -11.80 1.44
CA MET A 84 -9.50 -10.51 1.52
C MET A 84 -8.66 -10.33 2.80
N ALA A 85 -8.67 -11.28 3.73
CA ALA A 85 -8.02 -11.17 5.05
C ALA A 85 -6.54 -10.72 4.98
N ARG A 86 -5.80 -11.14 3.95
CA ARG A 86 -4.37 -10.82 3.79
C ARG A 86 -4.09 -9.31 3.76
N ILE A 87 -4.96 -8.53 3.17
CA ILE A 87 -4.80 -7.07 3.03
C ILE A 87 -5.39 -6.29 4.21
N LEU A 88 -5.86 -6.97 5.25
CA LEU A 88 -6.43 -6.37 6.46
C LEU A 88 -7.44 -5.26 6.15
N PRO A 89 -8.54 -5.54 5.42
CA PRO A 89 -9.46 -4.50 4.97
C PRO A 89 -10.00 -3.72 6.15
N THR A 90 -9.75 -2.42 6.17
CA THR A 90 -10.28 -1.54 7.21
C THR A 90 -11.65 -1.03 6.78
N VAL A 91 -12.67 -1.39 7.56
CA VAL A 91 -14.07 -1.00 7.35
C VAL A 91 -14.33 0.39 7.92
N LEU A 92 -13.77 0.66 9.10
CA LEU A 92 -13.85 1.95 9.76
C LEU A 92 -12.51 2.29 10.40
N VAL A 93 -12.12 3.57 10.29
CA VAL A 93 -11.00 4.12 11.07
C VAL A 93 -11.44 5.43 11.72
N TYR A 94 -11.13 5.56 12.99
CA TYR A 94 -11.36 6.76 13.77
C TYR A 94 -10.12 7.12 14.58
N ARG A 95 -9.90 8.40 14.83
CA ARG A 95 -8.81 8.88 15.67
C ARG A 95 -9.31 9.92 16.67
N SER A 96 -9.04 9.67 17.93
CA SER A 96 -9.20 10.69 18.98
C SER A 96 -7.86 11.43 19.20
N PRO A 97 -7.87 12.77 19.30
CA PRO A 97 -6.66 13.55 19.49
C PRO A 97 -6.15 13.56 20.95
N ILE A 98 -6.67 12.71 21.82
CA ILE A 98 -6.23 12.62 23.23
C ILE A 98 -4.77 12.18 23.27
N SER A 99 -3.88 13.07 23.74
CA SER A 99 -2.46 12.78 23.91
C SER A 99 -2.20 12.29 25.31
N LEU A 100 -2.05 10.97 25.50
CA LEU A 100 -1.69 10.40 26.78
C LEU A 100 -0.28 10.77 27.23
N TYR A 101 0.63 11.08 26.30
CA TYR A 101 1.97 11.54 26.63
C TYR A 101 1.95 12.96 27.20
N ASP A 102 1.34 13.92 26.47
CA ASP A 102 1.35 15.32 26.92
C ASP A 102 0.57 15.52 28.22
N SER A 103 -0.52 14.76 28.43
CA SER A 103 -1.34 14.84 29.64
C SER A 103 -0.61 14.40 30.92
N GLN A 104 0.54 13.74 30.79
CA GLN A 104 1.35 13.29 31.91
C GLN A 104 2.43 14.31 32.32
N PHE A 105 2.44 15.50 31.74
CA PHE A 105 3.40 16.54 32.08
C PHE A 105 2.66 17.83 32.41
N ASP A 106 3.02 18.44 33.54
CA ASP A 106 2.56 19.75 33.89
C ASP A 106 3.10 20.78 32.87
N PRO A 107 2.23 21.61 32.26
CA PRO A 107 2.63 22.54 31.22
C PRO A 107 3.54 23.67 31.68
N GLU A 108 3.52 24.00 32.99
CA GLU A 108 4.31 25.11 33.57
C GLU A 108 5.67 24.60 34.07
N THR A 109 5.66 23.49 34.82
CA THR A 109 6.88 22.96 35.45
C THR A 109 7.59 21.92 34.59
N GLY A 110 6.87 21.25 33.67
CA GLY A 110 7.37 20.14 32.87
C GLY A 110 7.58 18.85 33.68
N GLU A 111 7.16 18.80 34.93
CA GLU A 111 7.24 17.62 35.79
C GLU A 111 6.19 16.58 35.37
N GLN A 112 6.53 15.30 35.57
CA GLN A 112 5.60 14.22 35.29
C GLN A 112 4.50 14.19 36.35
N VAL A 113 3.23 14.18 35.90
CA VAL A 113 2.04 14.12 36.73
C VAL A 113 1.20 12.89 36.38
N PRO A 114 0.32 12.40 37.29
CA PRO A 114 -0.65 11.37 36.93
C PRO A 114 -1.54 11.81 35.76
N ILE A 115 -2.02 10.87 34.95
CA ILE A 115 -3.04 11.17 33.92
C ILE A 115 -4.26 11.79 34.63
N PRO A 116 -4.69 13.01 34.25
CA PRO A 116 -5.81 13.70 34.87
C PRO A 116 -7.14 12.94 34.72
N ASP A 117 -8.03 13.07 35.70
CA ASP A 117 -9.31 12.34 35.72
C ASP A 117 -10.21 12.72 34.53
N ASP A 118 -10.22 13.96 34.08
CA ASP A 118 -10.96 14.42 32.91
C ASP A 118 -10.45 13.80 31.60
N VAL A 119 -9.13 13.56 31.50
CA VAL A 119 -8.53 12.81 30.40
C VAL A 119 -8.95 11.35 30.45
N ILE A 120 -8.95 10.74 31.64
CA ILE A 120 -9.42 9.35 31.83
C ILE A 120 -10.90 9.23 31.40
N GLU A 121 -11.76 10.17 31.82
CA GLU A 121 -13.16 10.23 31.42
C GLU A 121 -13.33 10.35 29.90
N SER A 122 -12.52 11.22 29.28
CA SER A 122 -12.52 11.41 27.83
C SER A 122 -12.13 10.11 27.10
N VAL A 123 -11.13 9.38 27.59
CA VAL A 123 -10.75 8.06 27.05
C VAL A 123 -11.90 7.07 27.19
N CYS A 124 -12.50 6.96 28.37
CA CYS A 124 -13.63 6.06 28.60
C CYS A 124 -14.83 6.38 27.68
N SER A 125 -15.12 7.67 27.49
CA SER A 125 -16.17 8.13 26.56
C SER A 125 -15.91 7.72 25.12
N VAL A 126 -14.66 7.89 24.65
CA VAL A 126 -14.24 7.46 23.29
C VAL A 126 -14.37 5.95 23.13
N LEU A 127 -13.92 5.18 24.11
CA LEU A 127 -14.01 3.72 24.08
C LEU A 127 -15.46 3.22 24.11
N SER A 128 -16.31 3.82 24.95
CA SER A 128 -17.73 3.47 25.01
C SER A 128 -18.45 3.73 23.69
N ARG A 129 -18.19 4.87 23.06
CA ARG A 129 -18.70 5.16 21.71
C ARG A 129 -18.20 4.14 20.68
N PHE A 130 -16.94 3.74 20.77
CA PHE A 130 -16.39 2.73 19.86
C PHE A 130 -17.05 1.36 20.04
N VAL A 131 -17.39 0.96 21.29
CA VAL A 131 -18.16 -0.26 21.54
C VAL A 131 -19.52 -0.20 20.83
N SER A 132 -20.26 0.92 20.96
CA SER A 132 -21.54 1.09 20.25
C SER A 132 -21.37 1.02 18.74
N VAL A 133 -20.33 1.65 18.19
CA VAL A 133 -20.02 1.58 16.74
C VAL A 133 -19.70 0.15 16.32
N CYS A 134 -18.93 -0.60 17.09
CA CYS A 134 -18.64 -2.01 16.79
C CYS A 134 -19.92 -2.86 16.77
N ASP A 135 -20.83 -2.61 17.71
CA ASP A 135 -22.14 -3.28 17.77
C ASP A 135 -22.99 -2.96 16.52
N ASP A 136 -23.03 -1.69 16.06
CA ASP A 136 -23.69 -1.28 14.83
C ASP A 136 -23.18 -2.03 13.60
N PHE A 137 -21.87 -2.39 13.58
CA PHE A 137 -21.26 -3.22 12.55
C PHE A 137 -21.46 -4.73 12.75
N GLY A 138 -22.04 -5.14 13.90
CA GLY A 138 -22.22 -6.54 14.25
C GLY A 138 -20.99 -7.22 14.85
N ALA A 139 -19.99 -6.44 15.28
CA ALA A 139 -18.84 -6.96 16.01
C ALA A 139 -19.15 -6.99 17.52
N THR A 140 -19.02 -8.15 18.12
CA THR A 140 -19.27 -8.36 19.55
C THR A 140 -18.12 -7.83 20.41
N LYS A 141 -18.39 -7.60 21.70
CA LYS A 141 -17.42 -6.98 22.62
C LYS A 141 -16.13 -7.79 22.78
N ASP A 142 -16.20 -9.11 22.71
CA ASP A 142 -15.04 -10.02 22.74
C ASP A 142 -14.17 -9.94 21.48
N GLN A 143 -14.67 -9.31 20.40
CA GLN A 143 -13.92 -9.01 19.18
C GLN A 143 -13.24 -7.64 19.24
N ILE A 144 -13.35 -6.91 20.36
CA ILE A 144 -12.71 -5.61 20.55
C ILE A 144 -11.45 -5.77 21.41
N HIS A 145 -10.30 -5.46 20.84
CA HIS A 145 -9.01 -5.51 21.49
C HIS A 145 -8.46 -4.10 21.71
N VAL A 146 -8.15 -3.78 22.98
CA VAL A 146 -7.57 -2.49 23.35
C VAL A 146 -6.11 -2.70 23.73
N ILE A 147 -5.22 -2.11 22.96
CA ILE A 147 -3.77 -2.24 23.10
C ILE A 147 -3.21 -0.91 23.59
N ALA A 148 -2.42 -0.94 24.65
CA ALA A 148 -1.72 0.22 25.17
C ALA A 148 -0.20 0.02 25.16
N THR A 149 0.52 1.11 24.94
CA THR A 149 1.96 1.10 24.75
C THR A 149 2.68 2.01 25.75
N GLU A 150 3.85 2.55 25.41
CA GLU A 150 4.76 3.28 26.29
C GLU A 150 4.07 4.35 27.16
N ALA A 151 3.19 5.20 26.60
CA ALA A 151 2.58 6.28 27.38
C ALA A 151 1.73 5.77 28.55
N THR A 152 0.97 4.69 28.35
CA THR A 152 0.18 4.08 29.42
C THR A 152 1.07 3.34 30.40
N ARG A 153 2.10 2.67 29.92
CA ARG A 153 3.03 1.89 30.75
C ARG A 153 3.85 2.78 31.69
N ALA A 154 4.26 3.97 31.22
CA ALA A 154 5.06 4.92 31.97
C ALA A 154 4.23 5.84 32.90
N ALA A 155 2.91 5.80 32.82
CA ALA A 155 2.04 6.68 33.63
C ALA A 155 2.14 6.36 35.12
N ILE A 156 2.24 7.38 35.96
CA ILE A 156 2.31 7.25 37.43
C ILE A 156 1.10 6.48 37.99
N ASN A 157 -0.10 6.76 37.43
CA ASN A 157 -1.36 6.13 37.84
C ASN A 157 -1.84 5.06 36.84
N SER A 158 -0.93 4.39 36.13
CA SER A 158 -1.27 3.38 35.11
C SER A 158 -2.28 2.35 35.59
N ALA A 159 -2.06 1.73 36.76
CA ALA A 159 -2.94 0.71 37.30
C ALA A 159 -4.37 1.24 37.58
N GLN A 160 -4.49 2.45 38.13
CA GLN A 160 -5.79 3.11 38.35
C GLN A 160 -6.47 3.40 37.00
N PHE A 161 -5.75 3.93 36.04
CA PHE A 161 -6.25 4.20 34.70
C PHE A 161 -6.84 2.95 34.04
N LEU A 162 -6.09 1.86 34.00
CA LEU A 162 -6.53 0.59 33.43
C LEU A 162 -7.78 0.03 34.13
N LYS A 163 -7.81 0.10 35.48
CA LYS A 163 -8.95 -0.30 36.26
C LYS A 163 -10.20 0.53 35.94
N THR A 164 -10.07 1.85 35.88
CA THR A 164 -11.18 2.76 35.57
C THR A 164 -11.73 2.51 34.18
N VAL A 165 -10.86 2.30 33.17
CA VAL A 165 -11.27 1.94 31.82
C VAL A 165 -12.09 0.66 31.82
N HIS A 166 -11.62 -0.38 32.52
CA HIS A 166 -12.35 -1.66 32.62
C HIS A 166 -13.72 -1.48 33.30
N GLU A 167 -13.78 -0.79 34.43
CA GLU A 167 -15.02 -0.58 35.19
C GLU A 167 -16.07 0.20 34.38
N LYS A 168 -15.66 1.21 33.62
CA LYS A 168 -16.58 2.06 32.88
C LYS A 168 -16.98 1.53 31.51
N THR A 169 -16.10 0.82 30.81
CA THR A 169 -16.34 0.37 29.43
C THR A 169 -16.53 -1.15 29.34
N GLY A 170 -16.08 -1.89 30.37
CA GLY A 170 -15.98 -3.34 30.38
C GLY A 170 -14.98 -3.91 29.39
N LEU A 171 -14.12 -3.06 28.78
CA LEU A 171 -13.02 -3.50 27.94
C LEU A 171 -11.79 -3.77 28.80
N THR A 172 -11.03 -4.80 28.45
CA THR A 172 -9.73 -5.07 29.05
C THR A 172 -8.63 -4.49 28.16
N VAL A 173 -7.74 -3.71 28.76
CA VAL A 173 -6.61 -3.12 28.07
C VAL A 173 -5.41 -4.06 28.18
N GLU A 174 -4.89 -4.50 27.04
CA GLU A 174 -3.64 -5.25 26.93
C GLU A 174 -2.46 -4.27 26.91
N LEU A 175 -1.69 -4.26 27.99
CA LEU A 175 -0.50 -3.41 28.10
C LEU A 175 0.71 -4.18 27.56
N LEU A 176 1.15 -3.86 26.32
CA LEU A 176 2.26 -4.54 25.67
C LEU A 176 3.60 -4.25 26.41
N PRO A 177 4.41 -5.26 26.74
CA PRO A 177 5.81 -5.09 27.09
C PRO A 177 6.58 -4.40 25.94
N LYS A 178 7.71 -3.74 26.25
CA LYS A 178 8.50 -2.99 25.25
C LYS A 178 8.96 -3.86 24.08
N GLU A 179 9.38 -5.07 24.40
CA GLU A 179 9.88 -6.05 23.42
C GLU A 179 8.75 -6.52 22.50
N GLU A 180 7.57 -6.78 23.07
CA GLU A 180 6.41 -7.21 22.31
C GLU A 180 5.82 -6.07 21.47
N GLU A 181 5.79 -4.85 21.98
CA GLU A 181 5.38 -3.65 21.22
C GLU A 181 6.18 -3.54 19.92
N GLY A 182 7.50 -3.70 19.98
CA GLY A 182 8.34 -3.66 18.81
C GLY A 182 8.14 -4.84 17.86
N GLN A 183 7.91 -6.05 18.39
CA GLN A 183 7.63 -7.22 17.56
C GLN A 183 6.28 -7.07 16.83
N VAL A 184 5.24 -6.64 17.52
CA VAL A 184 3.92 -6.39 16.92
C VAL A 184 4.00 -5.25 15.91
N GLY A 185 4.74 -4.18 16.21
CA GLY A 185 5.00 -3.10 15.27
C GLY A 185 5.70 -3.58 14.00
N ALA A 186 6.71 -4.43 14.13
CA ALA A 186 7.43 -5.03 13.01
C ALA A 186 6.51 -5.94 12.16
N LEU A 187 5.65 -6.74 12.78
CA LEU A 187 4.63 -7.52 12.07
C LEU A 187 3.64 -6.62 11.31
N GLY A 188 3.32 -5.45 11.86
CA GLY A 188 2.50 -4.44 11.18
C GLY A 188 3.18 -3.92 9.92
N ILE A 189 4.47 -3.71 9.94
CA ILE A 189 5.27 -3.36 8.77
C ILE A 189 5.28 -4.53 7.77
N ALA A 190 5.56 -5.76 8.26
CA ALA A 190 5.57 -6.96 7.41
C ALA A 190 4.24 -7.25 6.72
N SER A 191 3.11 -6.88 7.33
CA SER A 191 1.80 -7.01 6.69
C SER A 191 1.72 -6.28 5.35
N GLY A 192 2.58 -5.28 5.17
CA GLY A 192 2.70 -4.44 4.01
C GLY A 192 3.58 -4.98 2.89
N PHE A 193 4.16 -6.17 3.00
CA PHE A 193 5.10 -6.71 2.01
C PHE A 193 4.86 -8.20 1.77
N SER A 194 5.15 -8.66 0.56
CA SER A 194 5.20 -10.10 0.26
C SER A 194 6.53 -10.71 0.71
N SER A 195 7.59 -9.91 0.68
CA SER A 195 8.91 -10.25 1.23
C SER A 195 9.59 -8.97 1.71
N MET A 196 10.41 -9.07 2.73
CA MET A 196 11.23 -7.96 3.21
C MET A 196 12.51 -8.46 3.88
N GLU A 197 13.57 -7.70 3.74
CA GLU A 197 14.88 -7.96 4.33
C GLU A 197 15.54 -6.64 4.72
N GLY A 198 15.81 -6.42 6.00
CA GLY A 198 16.43 -5.19 6.45
C GLY A 198 16.15 -4.84 7.90
N LEU A 199 16.51 -3.61 8.27
CA LEU A 199 16.23 -3.05 9.58
C LEU A 199 14.81 -2.47 9.61
N VAL A 200 14.15 -2.62 10.74
CA VAL A 200 12.79 -2.13 10.98
C VAL A 200 12.83 -1.12 12.10
N MET A 201 12.21 0.04 11.90
CA MET A 201 12.15 1.09 12.91
C MET A 201 10.75 1.67 13.02
N ASP A 202 10.32 1.94 14.25
CA ASP A 202 9.13 2.73 14.55
C ASP A 202 9.52 4.00 15.30
N LEU A 203 9.05 5.16 14.85
CA LEU A 203 9.26 6.44 15.52
C LEU A 203 7.93 6.98 16.03
N GLY A 204 7.67 6.71 17.30
CA GLY A 204 6.54 7.23 18.03
C GLY A 204 6.74 8.66 18.54
N GLY A 205 5.86 9.09 19.46
CA GLY A 205 6.01 10.38 20.14
C GLY A 205 7.01 10.32 21.29
N GLY A 206 6.95 9.27 22.11
CA GLY A 206 7.80 9.08 23.29
C GLY A 206 9.05 8.25 23.03
N SER A 207 8.97 7.25 22.18
CA SER A 207 10.02 6.27 21.96
C SER A 207 10.32 5.99 20.49
N THR A 208 11.48 5.38 20.25
CA THR A 208 11.90 4.82 18.97
C THR A 208 12.33 3.38 19.19
N GLN A 209 11.80 2.47 18.37
CA GLN A 209 12.17 1.05 18.39
C GLN A 209 13.01 0.70 17.16
N ILE A 210 13.96 -0.22 17.32
CA ILE A 210 14.76 -0.79 16.23
C ILE A 210 14.85 -2.31 16.38
N THR A 211 14.69 -3.01 15.28
CA THR A 211 14.92 -4.45 15.14
C THR A 211 15.31 -4.77 13.70
N TRP A 212 15.50 -6.04 13.36
CA TRP A 212 15.62 -6.48 11.98
C TRP A 212 14.52 -7.49 11.65
N MET A 213 14.23 -7.63 10.37
CA MET A 213 13.29 -8.62 9.88
C MET A 213 13.76 -9.21 8.55
N LEU A 214 13.57 -10.52 8.45
CA LEU A 214 13.61 -11.28 7.21
C LEU A 214 12.26 -11.96 7.04
N SER A 215 11.58 -11.66 5.96
CA SER A 215 10.29 -12.25 5.63
C SER A 215 10.35 -12.78 4.19
N GLN A 216 10.32 -14.11 4.06
CA GLN A 216 10.27 -14.81 2.79
C GLN A 216 9.10 -15.80 2.83
N GLY A 217 8.00 -15.44 2.20
CA GLY A 217 6.79 -16.27 2.25
C GLY A 217 6.23 -16.42 3.67
N ALA A 218 6.05 -17.67 4.14
CA ALA A 218 5.53 -17.96 5.48
C ALA A 218 6.55 -17.73 6.61
N ASP A 219 7.82 -17.77 6.26
CA ASP A 219 8.90 -17.64 7.24
C ASP A 219 9.15 -16.16 7.53
N ILE A 220 8.80 -15.75 8.74
CA ILE A 220 9.07 -14.42 9.27
C ILE A 220 10.04 -14.58 10.43
N ARG A 221 11.29 -14.15 10.21
CA ARG A 221 12.33 -14.12 11.23
C ARG A 221 12.58 -12.69 11.67
N ILE A 222 12.61 -12.50 12.96
CA ILE A 222 12.94 -11.23 13.62
C ILE A 222 14.05 -11.49 14.62
N SER A 223 14.65 -10.42 15.15
CA SER A 223 15.68 -10.57 16.16
C SER A 223 15.21 -11.46 17.34
N PRO A 224 15.97 -12.48 17.73
CA PRO A 224 15.66 -13.30 18.91
C PRO A 224 15.71 -12.50 20.21
N ARG A 225 16.32 -11.32 20.19
CA ARG A 225 16.34 -10.36 21.29
C ARG A 225 15.13 -9.42 21.28
N GLY A 226 14.21 -9.56 20.29
CA GLY A 226 13.09 -8.66 20.11
C GLY A 226 13.52 -7.33 19.48
N SER A 227 12.99 -6.23 19.98
CA SER A 227 13.35 -4.87 19.55
C SER A 227 14.02 -4.11 20.70
N PHE A 228 14.96 -3.23 20.37
CA PHE A 228 15.48 -2.24 21.31
C PHE A 228 14.65 -0.97 21.24
N SER A 229 14.23 -0.48 22.42
CA SER A 229 13.42 0.73 22.56
C SER A 229 14.18 1.81 23.31
N PHE A 230 14.20 3.01 22.74
CA PHE A 230 14.86 4.18 23.30
C PHE A 230 13.85 5.31 23.54
N PRO A 231 14.05 6.18 24.54
CA PRO A 231 13.22 7.36 24.79
C PRO A 231 13.55 8.49 23.78
N TYR A 232 13.63 8.15 22.50
CA TYR A 232 14.04 9.02 21.39
C TYR A 232 12.89 9.26 20.41
N GLY A 233 11.64 9.24 20.91
CA GLY A 233 10.48 9.60 20.10
C GLY A 233 10.50 11.07 19.68
N ALA A 234 9.75 11.39 18.63
CA ALA A 234 9.80 12.73 18.02
C ALA A 234 9.48 13.86 19.00
N ALA A 235 8.47 13.70 19.88
CA ALA A 235 8.14 14.69 20.91
C ALA A 235 9.16 14.71 22.04
N ALA A 236 9.57 13.52 22.52
CA ALA A 236 10.55 13.38 23.59
C ALA A 236 11.90 14.00 23.19
N LEU A 237 12.39 13.75 21.97
CA LEU A 237 13.61 14.38 21.44
C LEU A 237 13.46 15.89 21.30
N THR A 238 12.31 16.38 20.85
CA THR A 238 12.07 17.83 20.74
C THR A 238 12.23 18.50 22.10
N LYS A 239 11.61 17.93 23.14
CA LYS A 239 11.75 18.42 24.52
C LYS A 239 13.22 18.32 24.99
N LYS A 240 13.85 17.16 24.83
CA LYS A 240 15.24 16.94 25.28
C LYS A 240 16.23 17.89 24.64
N LEU A 241 16.11 18.14 23.34
CA LEU A 241 16.98 19.10 22.62
C LEU A 241 16.74 20.56 23.05
N ALA A 242 15.52 20.91 23.45
CA ALA A 242 15.21 22.21 24.03
C ALA A 242 15.83 22.35 25.45
N ASP A 243 15.63 21.35 26.32
CA ASP A 243 16.14 21.32 27.69
C ASP A 243 17.67 21.41 27.73
N LEU A 244 18.37 20.74 26.79
CA LEU A 244 19.83 20.79 26.68
C LEU A 244 20.39 22.19 26.36
N ARG A 245 19.59 23.07 25.74
CA ARG A 245 19.94 24.45 25.40
C ARG A 245 19.45 25.46 26.42
N GLN A 246 18.44 25.11 27.22
CA GLN A 246 17.80 26.01 28.15
C GLN A 246 18.77 26.53 29.21
N GLY A 247 18.81 27.85 29.41
CA GLY A 247 19.66 28.51 30.41
C GLY A 247 21.18 28.46 30.13
N LYS A 248 21.61 28.00 28.95
CA LYS A 248 23.02 27.90 28.57
C LYS A 248 23.41 28.91 27.49
N SER A 249 24.72 29.23 27.43
CA SER A 249 25.25 29.95 26.26
C SER A 249 25.03 29.15 24.97
N LYS A 250 25.03 29.79 23.81
CA LYS A 250 24.90 29.10 22.52
C LYS A 250 26.00 28.01 22.38
N HIS A 251 27.22 28.32 22.78
CA HIS A 251 28.35 27.37 22.72
C HIS A 251 28.15 26.17 23.64
N ASP A 252 27.73 26.38 24.90
CA ASP A 252 27.56 25.31 25.88
C ASP A 252 26.32 24.46 25.56
N GLY A 253 25.26 25.08 25.01
CA GLY A 253 24.09 24.38 24.54
C GLY A 253 24.40 23.45 23.36
N GLU A 254 25.16 23.92 22.36
CA GLU A 254 25.58 23.07 21.23
C GLU A 254 26.58 21.98 21.68
N ALA A 255 27.49 22.25 22.64
CA ALA A 255 28.34 21.23 23.22
C ALA A 255 27.54 20.12 23.91
N ALA A 256 26.52 20.48 24.69
CA ALA A 256 25.62 19.52 25.33
C ALA A 256 24.82 18.69 24.31
N VAL A 257 24.34 19.30 23.23
CA VAL A 257 23.66 18.58 22.13
C VAL A 257 24.61 17.62 21.40
N ASN A 258 25.86 18.02 21.16
CA ASN A 258 26.85 17.17 20.53
C ASN A 258 27.24 15.98 21.43
N GLN A 259 27.37 16.19 22.74
CA GLN A 259 27.58 15.09 23.70
C GLN A 259 26.42 14.09 23.66
N PHE A 260 25.18 14.58 23.68
CA PHE A 260 23.97 13.75 23.57
C PHE A 260 23.90 13.01 22.23
N ARG A 261 24.32 13.65 21.13
CA ARG A 261 24.43 13.00 19.83
C ARG A 261 25.39 11.80 19.88
N THR A 262 26.57 11.98 20.49
CA THR A 262 27.55 10.90 20.64
C THR A 262 26.99 9.74 21.48
N GLU A 263 26.27 10.05 22.55
CA GLU A 263 25.61 9.06 23.39
C GLU A 263 24.56 8.26 22.58
N MET A 264 23.73 8.95 21.81
CA MET A 264 22.72 8.28 20.96
C MET A 264 23.36 7.37 19.90
N ILE A 265 24.45 7.80 19.28
CA ILE A 265 25.20 6.98 18.31
C ILE A 265 25.73 5.72 18.99
N ALA A 266 26.31 5.84 20.18
CA ALA A 266 26.77 4.70 20.94
C ALA A 266 25.62 3.74 21.27
N ASN A 267 24.48 4.26 21.75
CA ASN A 267 23.31 3.47 22.10
C ASN A 267 22.75 2.70 20.89
N PHE A 268 22.68 3.32 19.71
CA PHE A 268 22.22 2.62 18.49
C PHE A 268 23.24 1.58 18.00
N ARG A 269 24.55 1.84 18.12
CA ARG A 269 25.60 0.84 17.81
C ARG A 269 25.52 -0.35 18.75
N ASP A 270 25.34 -0.11 20.03
CA ASP A 270 25.16 -1.18 21.03
C ASP A 270 23.90 -1.99 20.75
N ALA A 271 22.79 -1.33 20.40
CA ALA A 271 21.57 -2.02 20.00
C ALA A 271 21.80 -2.88 18.76
N TYR A 272 22.44 -2.35 17.72
CA TYR A 272 22.78 -3.10 16.52
C TYR A 272 23.60 -4.35 16.83
N ASN A 273 24.64 -4.22 17.64
CA ASN A 273 25.49 -5.34 18.05
C ASN A 273 24.72 -6.41 18.82
N ASN A 274 23.73 -5.98 19.65
CA ASN A 274 22.93 -6.89 20.45
C ASN A 274 21.73 -7.48 19.70
N LEU A 275 21.32 -6.91 18.58
CA LEU A 275 20.22 -7.42 17.75
C LEU A 275 20.52 -8.75 17.08
N GLN A 276 21.79 -9.18 17.05
CA GLN A 276 22.22 -10.41 16.37
C GLN A 276 21.74 -10.41 14.91
N VAL A 277 22.12 -9.36 14.18
CA VAL A 277 21.78 -9.24 12.75
C VAL A 277 22.37 -10.43 12.00
N PRO A 278 21.58 -11.20 11.22
CA PRO A 278 22.06 -12.37 10.51
C PRO A 278 23.08 -12.00 9.42
N GLU A 279 24.07 -12.87 9.22
CA GLU A 279 25.13 -12.69 8.22
C GLU A 279 24.57 -12.42 6.82
N GLU A 280 23.52 -13.12 6.44
CA GLU A 280 22.82 -12.91 5.16
C GLU A 280 22.31 -11.47 4.94
N LEU A 281 21.86 -10.78 6.00
CA LEU A 281 21.50 -9.36 5.91
C LEU A 281 22.72 -8.44 5.81
N ILE A 282 23.80 -8.80 6.49
CA ILE A 282 25.06 -8.05 6.45
C ILE A 282 25.66 -8.15 5.05
N GLU A 283 25.75 -9.36 4.48
CA GLU A 283 26.24 -9.58 3.12
C GLU A 283 25.43 -8.80 2.07
N VAL A 284 24.11 -8.75 2.22
CA VAL A 284 23.24 -7.94 1.35
C VAL A 284 23.57 -6.45 1.50
N ALA A 285 23.69 -5.96 2.74
CA ALA A 285 24.02 -4.56 3.00
C ALA A 285 25.39 -4.15 2.45
N GLU A 286 26.40 -5.02 2.57
CA GLU A 286 27.73 -4.79 2.00
C GLU A 286 27.70 -4.75 0.47
N ARG A 287 27.03 -5.71 -0.16
CA ARG A 287 26.91 -5.78 -1.61
C ARG A 287 26.13 -4.61 -2.19
N GLU A 288 25.07 -4.16 -1.51
CA GLU A 288 24.17 -3.12 -1.99
C GLU A 288 24.56 -1.71 -1.50
N GLY A 289 25.59 -1.62 -0.63
CA GLY A 289 26.11 -0.36 -0.10
C GLY A 289 25.28 0.21 1.03
N GLY A 290 24.55 -0.59 1.79
CA GLY A 290 23.82 -0.24 3.00
C GLY A 290 22.54 -1.05 3.19
N PHE A 291 21.98 -0.95 4.40
CA PHE A 291 20.72 -1.61 4.73
C PHE A 291 19.52 -0.92 4.08
N ARG A 292 18.51 -1.73 3.69
CA ARG A 292 17.14 -1.25 3.54
C ARG A 292 16.55 -1.03 4.91
N ILE A 293 15.93 0.13 5.14
CA ILE A 293 15.25 0.42 6.41
C ILE A 293 13.75 0.59 6.18
N TYR A 294 12.97 -0.08 7.00
CA TYR A 294 11.51 -0.05 6.94
C TYR A 294 10.97 0.79 8.09
N LEU A 295 10.31 1.90 7.76
CA LEU A 295 10.03 2.99 8.68
C LEU A 295 8.53 3.12 8.95
N SER A 296 8.14 3.02 10.21
CA SER A 296 6.79 3.23 10.71
C SER A 296 6.76 4.35 11.75
N GLY A 297 5.57 4.59 12.29
CA GLY A 297 5.35 5.61 13.31
C GLY A 297 5.06 7.01 12.77
N GLY A 298 4.56 7.85 13.68
CA GLY A 298 4.11 9.20 13.32
C GLY A 298 5.23 10.13 12.87
N GLY A 299 6.42 9.98 13.46
CA GLY A 299 7.61 10.77 13.13
C GLY A 299 8.10 10.49 11.72
N PHE A 300 8.37 9.22 11.40
CA PHE A 300 8.83 8.84 10.06
C PHE A 300 7.79 9.07 8.98
N ARG A 301 6.50 8.86 9.25
CA ARG A 301 5.46 9.22 8.28
C ARG A 301 5.43 10.72 7.98
N GLY A 302 5.63 11.56 8.99
CA GLY A 302 5.78 12.99 8.77
C GLY A 302 6.98 13.33 7.89
N TRP A 303 8.11 12.65 8.10
CA TRP A 303 9.31 12.77 7.29
C TRP A 303 9.06 12.38 5.82
N GLY A 304 8.41 11.24 5.58
CA GLY A 304 8.06 10.78 4.24
C GLY A 304 7.13 11.76 3.50
N TYR A 305 6.11 12.33 4.17
CA TYR A 305 5.26 13.34 3.55
C TYR A 305 6.01 14.64 3.20
N LEU A 306 7.02 15.02 3.99
CA LEU A 306 7.89 16.15 3.63
C LEU A 306 8.74 15.84 2.40
N LEU A 307 9.24 14.61 2.27
CA LEU A 307 9.95 14.15 1.06
C LEU A 307 9.06 14.18 -0.18
N LEU A 308 7.83 13.70 -0.05
CA LEU A 308 6.85 13.78 -1.16
C LEU A 308 6.54 15.24 -1.54
N TYR A 309 6.42 16.13 -0.54
CA TYR A 309 6.22 17.56 -0.78
C TYR A 309 7.44 18.21 -1.45
N LEU A 310 8.65 17.85 -1.05
CA LEU A 310 9.89 18.36 -1.64
C LEU A 310 9.97 17.99 -3.14
N ASN A 311 9.65 16.76 -3.50
CA ASN A 311 9.57 16.32 -4.89
C ASN A 311 8.59 17.17 -5.70
N GLN A 312 7.42 17.48 -5.14
CA GLN A 312 6.42 18.35 -5.79
C GLN A 312 6.92 19.79 -5.97
N SER A 313 7.59 20.34 -4.97
CA SER A 313 8.09 21.73 -5.01
C SER A 313 9.23 21.93 -5.99
N GLN A 314 9.93 20.86 -6.37
CA GLN A 314 10.97 20.86 -7.42
C GLN A 314 10.41 20.73 -8.85
N GLY A 315 9.10 20.86 -9.02
CA GLY A 315 8.43 20.82 -10.32
C GLY A 315 8.20 19.41 -10.90
N LYS A 316 8.53 18.37 -10.13
CA LYS A 316 8.22 16.99 -10.47
C LYS A 316 6.99 16.54 -9.68
N HIS A 317 5.81 16.59 -10.29
CA HIS A 317 4.60 16.08 -9.67
C HIS A 317 4.73 14.60 -9.35
N TYR A 318 4.91 14.28 -8.06
CA TYR A 318 4.86 12.89 -7.62
C TYR A 318 3.38 12.41 -7.60
N PRO A 319 3.02 11.37 -8.37
CA PRO A 319 1.61 11.09 -8.66
C PRO A 319 0.87 10.34 -7.55
N ILE A 320 1.57 9.78 -6.57
CA ILE A 320 0.99 8.94 -5.52
C ILE A 320 1.10 9.64 -4.17
N SER A 321 -0.04 10.04 -3.60
CA SER A 321 -0.11 10.76 -2.32
C SER A 321 -0.17 9.84 -1.09
N VAL A 322 -0.24 8.53 -1.28
CA VAL A 322 -0.23 7.53 -0.20
C VAL A 322 1.19 7.34 0.28
N ILE A 323 1.43 7.39 1.60
CA ILE A 323 2.78 7.19 2.13
C ILE A 323 3.22 5.72 2.11
N ASN A 324 2.27 4.81 2.21
CA ASN A 324 2.54 3.38 2.21
C ASN A 324 3.12 2.92 0.86
N GLY A 325 4.29 2.30 0.90
CA GLY A 325 5.01 1.84 -0.29
C GLY A 325 5.88 2.90 -0.96
N TYR A 326 5.99 4.12 -0.38
CA TYR A 326 6.96 5.11 -0.83
C TYR A 326 8.37 4.72 -0.41
N THR A 327 9.30 4.82 -1.32
CA THR A 327 10.73 4.55 -1.08
C THR A 327 11.57 5.77 -1.43
N ALA A 328 12.48 6.14 -0.53
CA ALA A 328 13.45 7.21 -0.75
C ALA A 328 14.87 6.64 -0.71
N GLY A 329 15.70 6.97 -1.68
CA GLY A 329 17.11 6.62 -1.66
C GLY A 329 17.87 7.37 -0.55
N ARG A 330 19.11 6.92 -0.26
CA ARG A 330 19.97 7.48 0.80
C ARG A 330 20.03 9.00 0.77
N GLU A 331 20.37 9.58 -0.39
CA GLU A 331 20.57 11.03 -0.51
C GLU A 331 19.32 11.81 -0.14
N GLN A 332 18.16 11.40 -0.65
CA GLN A 332 16.88 12.05 -0.34
C GLN A 332 16.51 11.90 1.13
N PHE A 333 16.67 10.68 1.68
CA PHE A 333 16.31 10.40 3.07
C PHE A 333 17.14 11.19 4.06
N GLN A 334 18.43 11.36 3.77
CA GLN A 334 19.41 12.03 4.62
C GLN A 334 19.57 13.54 4.36
N ASP A 335 18.85 14.11 3.40
CA ASP A 335 18.86 15.57 3.16
C ASP A 335 18.06 16.32 4.23
N THR A 336 18.59 16.27 5.45
CA THR A 336 17.94 16.85 6.64
C THR A 336 17.83 18.37 6.59
N GLU A 337 18.72 19.05 5.87
CA GLU A 337 18.67 20.52 5.74
C GLU A 337 17.56 20.97 4.80
N ALA A 338 17.40 20.31 3.63
CA ALA A 338 16.29 20.60 2.73
C ALA A 338 14.93 20.38 3.43
N LEU A 339 14.79 19.29 4.18
CA LEU A 339 13.54 18.98 4.87
C LEU A 339 13.24 19.92 6.04
N LYS A 340 14.25 20.38 6.78
CA LYS A 340 14.09 21.45 7.77
C LYS A 340 13.70 22.77 7.13
N ALA A 341 14.26 23.10 5.97
CA ALA A 341 13.91 24.31 5.22
C ALA A 341 12.46 24.25 4.74
N VAL A 342 12.03 23.13 4.17
CA VAL A 342 10.63 22.90 3.76
C VAL A 342 9.68 23.02 4.96
N ALA A 343 9.98 22.39 6.08
CA ALA A 343 9.14 22.43 7.28
C ALA A 343 8.95 23.86 7.83
N ARG A 344 9.95 24.74 7.65
CA ARG A 344 9.87 26.15 8.05
C ARG A 344 9.10 27.01 7.03
N ALA A 345 9.34 26.78 5.73
CA ALA A 345 8.83 27.65 4.67
C ALA A 345 7.40 27.30 4.22
N ALA A 346 7.03 26.02 4.21
CA ALA A 346 5.73 25.58 3.73
C ALA A 346 4.62 25.93 4.74
N LYS A 347 3.59 26.66 4.26
CA LYS A 347 2.41 26.98 5.09
C LYS A 347 1.58 25.73 5.38
N ASN A 348 1.34 24.91 4.35
CA ASN A 348 0.58 23.68 4.47
C ASN A 348 1.35 22.53 3.79
N VAL A 349 1.54 21.44 4.51
CA VAL A 349 2.09 20.19 3.96
C VAL A 349 1.05 19.10 4.18
N PHE A 350 0.66 18.43 3.11
CA PHE A 350 -0.34 17.36 3.18
C PHE A 350 0.00 16.33 4.26
N ARG A 351 -0.95 16.04 5.14
CA ARG A 351 -0.80 15.09 6.27
C ARG A 351 0.27 15.44 7.31
N VAL A 352 0.84 16.64 7.31
CA VAL A 352 1.79 17.11 8.32
C VAL A 352 1.20 18.29 9.07
N SER A 353 0.65 18.03 10.26
CA SER A 353 0.13 19.06 11.15
C SER A 353 1.24 19.98 11.71
N ASP A 354 0.90 21.15 12.22
CA ASP A 354 1.84 22.08 12.83
C ASP A 354 2.66 21.44 13.96
N ARG A 355 2.00 20.64 14.79
CA ARG A 355 2.67 19.84 15.83
C ARG A 355 3.74 18.91 15.25
N ARG A 356 3.47 18.25 14.13
CA ARG A 356 4.48 17.40 13.46
C ARG A 356 5.57 18.24 12.83
N ARG A 357 5.24 19.40 12.27
CA ARG A 357 6.24 20.33 11.71
C ARG A 357 7.23 20.80 12.77
N SER A 358 6.74 21.13 13.97
CA SER A 358 7.62 21.55 15.07
C SER A 358 8.59 20.45 15.53
N GLN A 359 8.28 19.17 15.27
CA GLN A 359 9.13 18.03 15.60
C GLN A 359 10.18 17.69 14.52
N VAL A 360 10.08 18.29 13.32
CA VAL A 360 11.01 18.01 12.19
C VAL A 360 12.48 18.20 12.54
N PRO A 361 12.90 19.24 13.29
CA PRO A 361 14.31 19.36 13.70
C PRO A 361 14.82 18.18 14.54
N ALA A 362 13.95 17.61 15.39
CA ALA A 362 14.29 16.44 16.21
C ALA A 362 14.37 15.17 15.38
N VAL A 363 13.44 14.99 14.42
CA VAL A 363 13.50 13.86 13.47
C VAL A 363 14.74 13.96 12.60
N ALA A 364 15.09 15.15 12.10
CA ALA A 364 16.31 15.39 11.34
C ALA A 364 17.58 15.03 12.16
N PHE A 365 17.59 15.40 13.45
CA PHE A 365 18.65 15.03 14.36
C PHE A 365 18.79 13.51 14.49
N LEU A 366 17.67 12.80 14.68
CA LEU A 366 17.66 11.33 14.72
C LEU A 366 18.15 10.72 13.41
N VAL A 367 17.71 11.20 12.25
CA VAL A 367 18.14 10.70 10.93
C VAL A 367 19.67 10.84 10.78
N ASN A 368 20.25 11.97 11.20
CA ASN A 368 21.71 12.16 11.19
C ASN A 368 22.44 11.20 12.16
N VAL A 369 21.85 10.92 13.32
CA VAL A 369 22.40 9.92 14.26
C VAL A 369 22.38 8.53 13.63
N LEU A 370 21.27 8.13 13.01
CA LEU A 370 21.12 6.82 12.36
C LEU A 370 22.09 6.65 11.20
N ALA A 371 22.27 7.71 10.39
CA ALA A 371 23.21 7.69 9.27
C ALA A 371 24.66 7.38 9.68
N GLU A 372 25.04 7.76 10.91
CA GLU A 372 26.37 7.52 11.48
C GLU A 372 26.43 6.26 12.34
N ALA A 373 25.34 5.91 13.00
CA ALA A 373 25.30 4.79 13.94
C ALA A 373 25.19 3.42 13.26
N ILE A 374 24.40 3.33 12.16
CA ILE A 374 24.13 2.05 11.49
C ILE A 374 25.37 1.64 10.68
N PRO A 375 26.01 0.49 10.99
CA PRO A 375 27.11 -0.05 10.21
C PRO A 375 26.69 -0.28 8.75
N HIS A 376 27.62 -0.17 7.80
CA HIS A 376 27.40 -0.23 6.34
C HIS A 376 26.47 0.86 5.79
N GLY A 377 25.83 1.66 6.66
CA GLY A 377 24.96 2.77 6.30
C GLY A 377 23.56 2.34 5.86
N ILE A 378 22.80 3.31 5.35
CA ILE A 378 21.44 3.14 4.86
C ILE A 378 21.47 3.23 3.33
N LYS A 379 20.96 2.25 2.61
CA LYS A 379 20.79 2.27 1.16
C LYS A 379 19.53 3.05 0.76
N GLU A 380 18.42 2.66 1.35
CA GLU A 380 17.10 3.23 1.06
C GLU A 380 16.14 3.10 2.23
N ALA A 381 15.16 3.99 2.30
CA ALA A 381 14.14 4.05 3.33
C ALA A 381 12.76 3.76 2.73
N HIS A 382 12.11 2.72 3.24
CA HIS A 382 10.75 2.31 2.86
C HIS A 382 9.76 2.83 3.89
N PHE A 383 8.81 3.67 3.47
CA PHE A 383 7.80 4.23 4.36
C PHE A 383 6.57 3.34 4.42
N CYS A 384 6.21 2.95 5.63
CA CYS A 384 5.16 1.99 5.91
C CYS A 384 4.00 2.65 6.67
N GLN A 385 2.79 2.19 6.38
CA GLN A 385 1.60 2.63 7.10
C GLN A 385 1.27 1.71 8.27
N GLY A 386 1.63 0.44 8.19
CA GLY A 386 1.42 -0.56 9.23
C GLY A 386 2.10 -0.19 10.55
N GLY A 387 1.49 -0.55 11.64
CA GLY A 387 1.95 -0.35 13.00
C GLY A 387 1.35 -1.40 13.93
N VAL A 388 1.22 -1.08 15.22
CA VAL A 388 0.76 -2.04 16.25
C VAL A 388 -0.60 -2.66 15.91
N ARG A 389 -1.58 -1.89 15.39
CA ARG A 389 -2.91 -2.41 15.03
C ARG A 389 -2.84 -3.44 13.90
N GLU A 390 -2.17 -3.08 12.82
CA GLU A 390 -1.98 -3.96 11.66
C GLU A 390 -1.16 -5.20 12.04
N GLY A 391 -0.17 -5.06 12.90
CA GLY A 391 0.64 -6.16 13.43
C GLY A 391 -0.17 -7.12 14.30
N PHE A 392 -1.02 -6.58 15.15
CA PHE A 392 -1.94 -7.37 15.94
C PHE A 392 -2.87 -8.21 15.05
N LEU A 393 -3.48 -7.60 14.04
CA LEU A 393 -4.35 -8.29 13.10
C LEU A 393 -3.58 -9.32 12.25
N PHE A 394 -2.41 -8.94 11.75
CA PHE A 394 -1.58 -9.82 10.93
C PHE A 394 -1.10 -11.06 11.69
N ARG A 395 -0.80 -10.91 12.99
CA ARG A 395 -0.45 -12.03 13.89
C ARG A 395 -1.54 -13.09 13.97
N GLN A 396 -2.81 -12.70 13.81
CA GLN A 396 -3.95 -13.61 13.87
C GLN A 396 -4.18 -14.40 12.56
N LEU A 397 -3.58 -13.98 11.44
CA LEU A 397 -3.72 -14.67 10.17
C LEU A 397 -2.93 -15.99 10.18
N SER A 398 -3.47 -16.99 9.50
CA SER A 398 -2.73 -18.24 9.28
C SER A 398 -1.47 -18.00 8.44
N PRO A 399 -0.42 -18.83 8.58
CA PRO A 399 0.78 -18.72 7.75
C PRO A 399 0.49 -18.73 6.25
N LYS A 400 -0.47 -19.54 5.80
CA LYS A 400 -0.89 -19.60 4.41
C LYS A 400 -1.42 -18.26 3.90
N VAL A 401 -2.28 -17.59 4.68
CA VAL A 401 -2.83 -16.28 4.31
C VAL A 401 -1.74 -15.20 4.34
N ARG A 402 -0.81 -15.24 5.29
CA ARG A 402 0.30 -14.27 5.35
C ARG A 402 1.20 -14.31 4.12
N MET A 403 1.32 -15.48 3.46
CA MET A 403 2.13 -15.67 2.25
C MET A 403 1.53 -15.08 0.98
N GLU A 404 0.22 -14.83 0.97
CA GLU A 404 -0.45 -14.32 -0.22
C GLU A 404 0.07 -12.92 -0.59
N ALA A 405 0.25 -12.65 -1.87
CA ALA A 405 0.70 -11.35 -2.34
C ALA A 405 -0.42 -10.29 -2.17
N PRO A 406 -0.19 -9.18 -1.45
CA PRO A 406 -1.24 -8.20 -1.15
C PRO A 406 -1.95 -7.65 -2.39
N LEU A 407 -1.20 -7.32 -3.44
CA LEU A 407 -1.76 -6.77 -4.67
C LEU A 407 -2.63 -7.79 -5.41
N GLU A 408 -2.22 -9.05 -5.43
CA GLU A 408 -3.00 -10.13 -6.05
C GLU A 408 -4.31 -10.36 -5.28
N VAL A 409 -4.25 -10.42 -3.96
CA VAL A 409 -5.45 -10.55 -3.11
C VAL A 409 -6.40 -9.37 -3.33
N ALA A 410 -5.90 -8.14 -3.30
CA ALA A 410 -6.70 -6.93 -3.50
C ALA A 410 -7.42 -6.90 -4.86
N THR A 411 -6.83 -7.50 -5.89
CA THR A 411 -7.41 -7.55 -7.24
C THR A 411 -8.25 -8.79 -7.50
N SER A 412 -8.21 -9.79 -6.63
CA SER A 412 -8.89 -11.09 -6.82
C SER A 412 -10.41 -10.96 -6.99
N TYR A 413 -11.02 -9.92 -6.41
CA TYR A 413 -12.44 -9.62 -6.54
C TYR A 413 -12.86 -9.30 -7.98
N PHE A 414 -11.94 -8.76 -8.80
CA PHE A 414 -12.18 -8.41 -10.21
C PHE A 414 -11.84 -9.55 -11.16
N ALA A 415 -11.38 -10.68 -10.63
CA ALA A 415 -10.87 -11.77 -11.45
C ALA A 415 -11.96 -12.34 -12.37
N PRO A 416 -11.63 -12.56 -13.66
CA PRO A 416 -12.56 -13.16 -14.60
C PRO A 416 -12.80 -14.64 -14.28
N GLY A 417 -13.94 -15.19 -14.77
CA GLY A 417 -14.32 -16.58 -14.49
C GLY A 417 -13.30 -17.64 -14.91
N SER A 418 -12.47 -17.35 -15.92
CA SER A 418 -11.37 -18.24 -16.35
C SER A 418 -9.99 -17.68 -15.99
N ARG A 419 -9.86 -17.14 -14.75
CA ARG A 419 -8.65 -16.49 -14.24
C ARG A 419 -7.35 -17.21 -14.62
N HIS A 420 -7.22 -18.49 -14.27
CA HIS A 420 -5.97 -19.22 -14.49
C HIS A 420 -5.59 -19.39 -15.97
N ALA A 421 -6.59 -19.64 -16.84
CA ALA A 421 -6.33 -19.75 -18.27
C ALA A 421 -5.90 -18.41 -18.89
N ILE A 422 -6.46 -17.29 -18.41
CA ILE A 422 -6.10 -15.93 -18.83
C ILE A 422 -4.70 -15.56 -18.34
N GLN A 423 -4.37 -15.88 -17.08
CA GLN A 423 -3.02 -15.73 -16.53
C GLN A 423 -2.00 -16.48 -17.37
N GLN A 424 -2.32 -17.72 -17.75
CA GLN A 424 -1.42 -18.55 -18.56
C GLN A 424 -1.19 -17.93 -19.96
N LEU A 425 -2.22 -17.35 -20.59
CA LEU A 425 -2.05 -16.64 -21.87
C LEU A 425 -1.10 -15.44 -21.72
N LEU A 426 -1.23 -14.66 -20.66
CA LEU A 426 -0.33 -13.53 -20.37
C LEU A 426 1.11 -14.01 -20.13
N LYS A 427 1.29 -15.01 -19.26
CA LYS A 427 2.62 -15.57 -18.94
C LYS A 427 3.30 -16.16 -20.17
N ASN A 428 2.54 -16.81 -21.06
CA ASN A 428 3.06 -17.32 -22.32
C ASN A 428 3.45 -16.23 -23.34
N ALA A 429 2.97 -15.00 -23.18
CA ALA A 429 3.39 -13.87 -23.98
C ALA A 429 4.72 -13.23 -23.49
N ILE A 430 5.27 -13.73 -22.40
CA ILE A 430 6.57 -13.35 -21.86
C ILE A 430 7.62 -14.36 -22.32
N PRO A 431 8.72 -13.95 -22.98
CA PRO A 431 9.75 -14.87 -23.42
C PRO A 431 10.54 -15.40 -22.23
N LYS A 432 10.90 -16.68 -22.29
CA LYS A 432 11.83 -17.28 -21.32
C LYS A 432 13.21 -16.61 -21.42
N PRO A 433 14.01 -16.61 -20.33
CA PRO A 433 15.38 -16.10 -20.37
C PRO A 433 16.16 -16.67 -21.57
N SER A 434 16.99 -15.84 -22.20
CA SER A 434 17.82 -16.29 -23.32
C SER A 434 18.88 -17.29 -22.81
N ARG A 435 19.38 -18.18 -23.70
CA ARG A 435 20.37 -19.23 -23.36
C ARG A 435 21.61 -18.72 -22.62
N ASN A 436 21.95 -17.43 -22.80
CA ASN A 436 23.12 -16.81 -22.19
C ASN A 436 22.72 -15.83 -21.08
N GLU A 437 21.46 -15.84 -20.60
CA GLU A 437 20.87 -14.92 -19.60
C GLU A 437 21.06 -13.42 -19.90
N LYS A 438 21.53 -13.06 -21.11
CA LYS A 438 21.76 -11.68 -21.53
C LYS A 438 20.45 -10.89 -21.73
N LYS A 439 19.35 -11.61 -21.96
CA LYS A 439 18.01 -11.02 -22.08
C LYS A 439 17.05 -11.81 -21.21
N LYS A 440 16.43 -11.10 -20.30
CA LYS A 440 15.40 -11.63 -19.40
C LYS A 440 14.29 -10.60 -19.28
N PHE A 441 13.14 -11.06 -18.89
CA PHE A 441 12.03 -10.19 -18.47
C PHE A 441 12.42 -9.53 -17.14
N PRO A 442 12.08 -8.25 -16.90
CA PRO A 442 12.40 -7.58 -15.64
C PRO A 442 11.80 -8.32 -14.44
N GLU A 443 12.64 -8.66 -13.48
CA GLU A 443 12.24 -9.39 -12.26
C GLU A 443 11.27 -8.57 -11.42
N GLU A 444 11.36 -7.26 -11.52
CA GLU A 444 10.52 -6.28 -10.82
C GLU A 444 9.03 -6.43 -11.13
N PHE A 445 8.68 -6.99 -12.29
CA PHE A 445 7.28 -7.29 -12.61
C PHE A 445 6.70 -8.43 -11.79
N GLY A 446 7.47 -9.32 -11.23
CA GLY A 446 7.02 -10.40 -10.40
C GLY A 446 5.73 -11.11 -10.86
N GLU A 447 5.48 -12.31 -10.43
CA GLU A 447 4.22 -13.00 -10.78
C GLU A 447 2.99 -12.25 -10.26
N HIS A 448 3.10 -11.64 -9.07
CA HIS A 448 2.01 -10.91 -8.42
C HIS A 448 1.49 -9.71 -9.24
N VAL A 449 2.36 -9.00 -9.99
CA VAL A 449 1.93 -7.90 -10.86
C VAL A 449 1.18 -8.42 -12.08
N ILE A 450 1.70 -9.48 -12.71
CA ILE A 450 1.06 -10.13 -13.87
C ILE A 450 -0.31 -10.70 -13.50
N ASP A 451 -0.39 -11.37 -12.36
CA ASP A 451 -1.62 -11.97 -11.87
C ASP A 451 -2.66 -10.90 -11.49
N SER A 452 -2.21 -9.81 -10.87
CA SER A 452 -3.05 -8.65 -10.55
C SER A 452 -3.56 -7.94 -11.81
N PHE A 453 -2.73 -7.83 -12.84
CA PHE A 453 -3.17 -7.30 -14.12
C PHE A 453 -4.23 -8.20 -14.75
N SER A 454 -4.03 -9.53 -14.76
CA SER A 454 -5.02 -10.48 -15.29
C SER A 454 -6.37 -10.39 -14.57
N ASN A 455 -6.34 -10.21 -13.25
CA ASN A 455 -7.53 -10.02 -12.44
C ASN A 455 -8.29 -8.74 -12.83
N SER A 456 -7.55 -7.63 -13.06
CA SER A 456 -8.14 -6.30 -13.17
C SER A 456 -8.46 -5.86 -14.61
N MET A 457 -7.98 -6.55 -15.64
CA MET A 457 -8.10 -6.08 -17.04
C MET A 457 -9.53 -6.07 -17.59
N TYR A 458 -10.50 -6.61 -16.86
CA TYR A 458 -11.94 -6.56 -17.19
C TYR A 458 -12.70 -5.51 -16.35
N ALA A 459 -12.10 -4.95 -15.30
CA ALA A 459 -12.78 -4.15 -14.29
C ALA A 459 -13.52 -2.92 -14.83
N HIS A 460 -13.03 -2.29 -15.91
CA HIS A 460 -13.59 -1.05 -16.48
C HIS A 460 -14.20 -1.25 -17.87
N MET A 461 -14.53 -2.49 -18.27
CA MET A 461 -15.04 -2.77 -19.63
C MET A 461 -16.43 -2.17 -19.93
N PHE A 462 -17.17 -1.79 -18.91
CA PHE A 462 -18.48 -1.14 -19.06
C PHE A 462 -18.39 0.37 -19.36
N MET A 463 -17.20 0.95 -19.31
CA MET A 463 -16.95 2.36 -19.59
C MET A 463 -16.57 2.60 -21.05
N SER A 464 -16.70 3.85 -21.52
CA SER A 464 -16.06 4.25 -22.78
C SER A 464 -14.57 4.02 -22.71
N LYS A 465 -13.92 3.83 -23.83
CA LYS A 465 -12.50 3.53 -23.95
C LYS A 465 -11.63 4.61 -23.28
N GLU A 466 -11.97 5.88 -23.47
CA GLU A 466 -11.29 7.04 -22.92
C GLU A 466 -11.45 7.10 -21.39
N THR A 467 -12.69 6.95 -20.91
CA THR A 467 -12.99 6.92 -19.47
C THR A 467 -12.30 5.73 -18.80
N ALA A 468 -12.32 4.55 -19.42
CA ALA A 468 -11.66 3.36 -18.89
C ALA A 468 -10.14 3.56 -18.77
N SER A 469 -9.49 4.21 -19.78
CA SER A 469 -8.06 4.52 -19.72
C SER A 469 -7.72 5.49 -18.61
N ALA A 470 -8.47 6.58 -18.47
CA ALA A 470 -8.29 7.55 -17.41
C ALA A 470 -8.52 6.92 -16.02
N THR A 471 -9.62 6.17 -15.84
CA THR A 471 -9.91 5.47 -14.58
C THR A 471 -8.83 4.46 -14.22
N ALA A 472 -8.28 3.76 -15.19
CA ALA A 472 -7.19 2.80 -15.00
C ALA A 472 -5.94 3.45 -14.42
N LEU A 473 -5.54 4.64 -14.90
CA LEU A 473 -4.40 5.38 -14.35
C LEU A 473 -4.57 5.72 -12.88
N TYR A 474 -5.77 6.05 -12.44
CA TYR A 474 -6.06 6.42 -11.06
C TYR A 474 -6.40 5.23 -10.15
N SER A 475 -6.64 4.04 -10.69
CA SER A 475 -7.15 2.87 -9.95
C SER A 475 -6.29 2.47 -8.75
N THR A 476 -4.97 2.64 -8.86
CA THR A 476 -3.98 2.21 -7.85
C THR A 476 -3.60 3.30 -6.86
N SER A 477 -3.84 4.58 -7.17
CA SER A 477 -3.40 5.73 -6.37
C SER A 477 -4.53 6.44 -5.63
N VAL A 478 -5.71 6.55 -6.24
CA VAL A 478 -6.90 7.24 -5.70
C VAL A 478 -8.12 6.34 -5.66
N GLY A 479 -8.18 5.29 -6.49
CA GLY A 479 -9.29 4.35 -6.57
C GLY A 479 -9.28 3.31 -5.45
N ILE A 480 -10.00 2.22 -5.71
CA ILE A 480 -10.24 1.13 -4.76
C ILE A 480 -8.96 0.45 -4.22
N LEU A 481 -7.85 0.51 -4.95
CA LEU A 481 -6.57 -0.05 -4.54
C LEU A 481 -5.69 0.96 -3.77
N SER A 482 -6.14 2.21 -3.59
CA SER A 482 -5.34 3.24 -2.92
C SER A 482 -5.04 2.92 -1.46
N THR A 483 -5.97 2.30 -0.75
CA THR A 483 -5.87 1.97 0.67
C THR A 483 -5.23 0.61 0.96
N VAL A 484 -4.92 -0.17 -0.07
CA VAL A 484 -4.32 -1.50 0.09
C VAL A 484 -2.93 -1.37 0.68
N HIS A 485 -2.71 -2.05 1.81
CA HIS A 485 -1.39 -2.16 2.42
C HIS A 485 -0.48 -3.07 1.59
N GLY A 486 0.80 -2.74 1.51
CA GLY A 486 1.79 -3.61 0.94
C GLY A 486 1.95 -3.56 -0.56
N VAL A 487 1.50 -2.50 -1.18
CA VAL A 487 1.74 -2.26 -2.60
C VAL A 487 2.74 -1.12 -2.75
N SER A 488 3.89 -1.40 -3.33
CA SER A 488 4.92 -0.41 -3.63
C SER A 488 4.41 0.64 -4.64
N HIS A 489 4.99 1.83 -4.63
CA HIS A 489 4.64 2.84 -5.64
C HIS A 489 5.01 2.38 -7.05
N GLN A 490 6.06 1.59 -7.18
CA GLN A 490 6.46 0.99 -8.45
C GLN A 490 5.40 0.01 -8.97
N ASP A 491 4.88 -0.90 -8.11
CA ASP A 491 3.82 -1.84 -8.51
C ASP A 491 2.51 -1.13 -8.84
N ARG A 492 2.19 -0.06 -8.11
CA ARG A 492 1.05 0.81 -8.43
C ARG A 492 1.21 1.42 -9.83
N ALA A 493 2.40 1.92 -10.17
CA ALA A 493 2.69 2.50 -11.48
C ALA A 493 2.64 1.43 -12.59
N ARG A 494 3.29 0.27 -12.38
CA ARG A 494 3.27 -0.86 -13.33
C ARG A 494 1.85 -1.27 -13.67
N LEU A 495 1.03 -1.56 -12.65
CA LEU A 495 -0.35 -2.02 -12.85
C LEU A 495 -1.21 -0.94 -13.53
N ALA A 496 -1.12 0.31 -13.10
CA ALA A 496 -1.88 1.42 -13.69
C ALA A 496 -1.55 1.62 -15.18
N LEU A 497 -0.25 1.61 -15.54
CA LEU A 497 0.21 1.76 -16.91
C LEU A 497 -0.15 0.55 -17.79
N MET A 498 -0.09 -0.67 -17.25
CA MET A 498 -0.57 -1.86 -17.97
C MET A 498 -2.07 -1.77 -18.27
N LEU A 499 -2.88 -1.36 -17.30
CA LEU A 499 -4.33 -1.21 -17.45
C LEU A 499 -4.67 -0.07 -18.42
N GLU A 500 -4.01 1.08 -18.32
CA GLU A 500 -4.19 2.18 -19.30
C GLU A 500 -3.89 1.69 -20.72
N SER A 501 -2.72 1.08 -20.93
CA SER A 501 -2.32 0.55 -22.23
C SER A 501 -3.30 -0.50 -22.76
N ARG A 502 -3.89 -1.33 -21.88
CA ARG A 502 -4.91 -2.31 -22.24
C ARG A 502 -6.15 -1.64 -22.82
N TYR A 503 -6.65 -0.57 -22.22
CA TYR A 503 -7.81 0.15 -22.74
C TYR A 503 -7.43 1.03 -23.95
N GLY A 504 -6.32 1.74 -23.87
CA GLY A 504 -5.69 2.49 -24.96
C GLY A 504 -6.59 3.58 -25.53
N GLY A 505 -7.42 4.22 -24.70
CA GLY A 505 -8.20 5.41 -25.04
C GLY A 505 -7.33 6.65 -25.14
N GLU A 506 -7.83 7.67 -25.81
CA GLU A 506 -7.21 8.99 -25.81
C GLU A 506 -7.33 9.60 -24.42
N LEU A 507 -6.27 10.23 -23.96
CA LEU A 507 -6.22 10.85 -22.64
C LEU A 507 -6.26 12.38 -22.79
N PRO A 508 -7.07 13.08 -21.98
CA PRO A 508 -6.98 14.54 -21.85
C PRO A 508 -5.61 14.99 -21.32
N PRO A 509 -5.22 16.26 -21.50
CA PRO A 509 -3.89 16.76 -21.13
C PRO A 509 -3.48 16.46 -19.68
N ARG A 510 -4.40 16.64 -18.72
CA ARG A 510 -4.17 16.38 -17.30
C ARG A 510 -3.83 14.91 -17.02
N GLU A 511 -4.55 14.00 -17.63
CA GLU A 511 -4.34 12.56 -17.52
C GLU A 511 -3.04 12.13 -18.23
N MET A 512 -2.67 12.82 -19.30
CA MET A 512 -1.36 12.62 -19.95
C MET A 512 -0.21 13.03 -19.01
N GLU A 513 -0.29 14.17 -18.35
CA GLU A 513 0.71 14.62 -17.36
C GLU A 513 0.80 13.62 -16.19
N PHE A 514 -0.34 13.13 -15.71
CA PHE A 514 -0.37 12.13 -14.65
C PHE A 514 0.26 10.79 -15.08
N ARG A 515 0.01 10.36 -16.32
CA ARG A 515 0.65 9.18 -16.89
C ARG A 515 2.18 9.34 -16.97
N GLU A 516 2.67 10.49 -17.43
CA GLU A 516 4.12 10.75 -17.47
C GLU A 516 4.72 10.78 -16.05
N SER A 517 4.00 11.30 -15.08
CA SER A 517 4.42 11.24 -13.66
C SER A 517 4.47 9.81 -13.13
N LEU A 518 3.52 8.92 -13.51
CA LEU A 518 3.59 7.49 -13.16
C LEU A 518 4.79 6.80 -13.86
N ARG A 519 5.05 7.13 -15.13
CA ARG A 519 6.20 6.60 -15.87
C ARG A 519 7.54 6.94 -15.21
N SER A 520 7.64 8.12 -14.60
CA SER A 520 8.87 8.55 -13.91
C SER A 520 9.18 7.77 -12.63
N ILE A 521 8.23 6.96 -12.10
CA ILE A 521 8.45 6.13 -10.90
C ILE A 521 9.22 4.84 -11.22
N ILE A 522 9.13 4.37 -12.46
CA ILE A 522 9.73 3.11 -12.92
C ILE A 522 10.69 3.35 -14.08
N THR A 523 11.50 2.37 -14.41
CA THR A 523 12.49 2.50 -15.49
C THR A 523 11.84 2.55 -16.87
N PRO A 524 12.50 3.15 -17.88
CA PRO A 524 12.01 3.13 -19.26
C PRO A 524 11.73 1.72 -19.80
N GLU A 525 12.55 0.74 -19.40
CA GLU A 525 12.34 -0.67 -19.72
C GLU A 525 11.02 -1.18 -19.17
N GLU A 526 10.73 -0.94 -17.89
CA GLU A 526 9.49 -1.35 -17.27
C GLU A 526 8.26 -0.66 -17.89
N VAL A 527 8.36 0.63 -18.25
CA VAL A 527 7.30 1.36 -18.96
C VAL A 527 6.99 0.70 -20.29
N TRP A 528 8.03 0.30 -21.03
CA TRP A 528 7.86 -0.38 -22.30
C TRP A 528 7.18 -1.75 -22.12
N TRP A 529 7.61 -2.56 -21.14
CA TRP A 529 6.99 -3.83 -20.83
C TRP A 529 5.55 -3.69 -20.37
N ALA A 530 5.22 -2.68 -19.57
CA ALA A 530 3.85 -2.37 -19.18
C ALA A 530 2.98 -2.07 -20.42
N SER A 531 3.52 -1.31 -21.37
CA SER A 531 2.83 -1.02 -22.64
C SER A 531 2.62 -2.29 -23.47
N TYR A 532 3.63 -3.15 -23.58
CA TYR A 532 3.55 -4.43 -24.31
C TYR A 532 2.50 -5.35 -23.69
N LEU A 533 2.60 -5.64 -22.40
CA LEU A 533 1.66 -6.52 -21.71
C LEU A 533 0.24 -5.95 -21.70
N GLY A 534 0.10 -4.65 -21.58
CA GLY A 534 -1.20 -3.97 -21.72
C GLY A 534 -1.83 -4.25 -23.09
N LYS A 535 -1.08 -4.16 -24.19
CA LYS A 535 -1.59 -4.48 -25.54
C LYS A 535 -1.87 -5.97 -25.75
N VAL A 536 -1.08 -6.85 -25.13
CA VAL A 536 -1.40 -8.29 -25.05
C VAL A 536 -2.71 -8.51 -24.28
N GLY A 537 -2.91 -7.83 -23.15
CA GLY A 537 -4.17 -7.86 -22.40
C GLY A 537 -5.37 -7.37 -23.22
N CYS A 538 -5.18 -6.32 -24.03
CA CYS A 538 -6.19 -5.85 -24.99
C CYS A 538 -6.58 -6.96 -25.97
N LEU A 539 -5.60 -7.66 -26.55
CA LEU A 539 -5.83 -8.78 -27.46
C LEU A 539 -6.58 -9.90 -26.76
N ILE A 540 -6.19 -10.29 -25.55
CA ILE A 540 -6.85 -11.35 -24.78
C ILE A 540 -8.31 -10.97 -24.48
N THR A 541 -8.57 -9.75 -24.03
CA THR A 541 -9.92 -9.31 -23.69
C THR A 541 -10.82 -9.14 -24.90
N THR A 542 -10.26 -8.89 -26.06
CA THR A 542 -11.01 -8.87 -27.33
C THR A 542 -11.37 -10.29 -27.80
N LEU A 543 -10.43 -11.23 -27.64
CA LEU A 543 -10.68 -12.65 -27.95
C LEU A 543 -11.68 -13.29 -26.98
N TYR A 544 -11.65 -12.91 -25.71
CA TYR A 544 -12.46 -13.46 -24.62
C TYR A 544 -13.18 -12.37 -23.84
N PRO A 545 -14.12 -11.62 -24.46
CA PRO A 545 -14.71 -10.43 -23.83
C PRO A 545 -15.51 -10.75 -22.56
N ALA A 546 -16.04 -11.96 -22.41
CA ALA A 546 -16.72 -12.40 -21.19
C ALA A 546 -15.76 -12.88 -20.09
N GLY A 547 -14.44 -12.85 -20.29
CA GLY A 547 -13.47 -13.40 -19.34
C GLY A 547 -13.60 -14.92 -19.15
N ARG A 548 -14.20 -15.62 -20.10
CA ARG A 548 -14.46 -17.07 -20.06
C ARG A 548 -13.76 -17.78 -21.21
N ILE A 549 -12.98 -18.77 -20.88
CA ILE A 549 -12.33 -19.71 -21.80
C ILE A 549 -12.98 -21.07 -21.56
N GLY A 550 -13.50 -21.71 -22.61
CA GLY A 550 -14.16 -23.00 -22.48
C GLY A 550 -13.24 -24.10 -21.93
N GLN A 551 -13.84 -25.14 -21.35
CA GLN A 551 -13.08 -26.26 -20.73
C GLN A 551 -12.25 -27.07 -21.75
N SER A 552 -12.61 -27.03 -23.03
CA SER A 552 -11.80 -27.58 -24.11
C SER A 552 -10.87 -26.51 -24.64
N LYS A 553 -9.59 -26.59 -24.44
CA LYS A 553 -8.49 -25.81 -25.04
C LYS A 553 -8.80 -24.36 -25.49
N PRO A 554 -7.97 -23.37 -25.15
CA PRO A 554 -8.17 -21.98 -25.60
C PRO A 554 -8.16 -21.92 -27.14
N ARG A 555 -8.96 -21.01 -27.72
CA ARG A 555 -9.01 -20.81 -29.19
C ARG A 555 -7.67 -20.38 -29.79
N VAL A 556 -6.84 -19.74 -28.98
CA VAL A 556 -5.51 -19.27 -29.38
C VAL A 556 -4.52 -19.57 -28.26
N VAL A 557 -3.38 -20.11 -28.60
CA VAL A 557 -2.25 -20.32 -27.68
C VAL A 557 -1.18 -19.27 -27.99
N PHE A 558 -0.63 -18.67 -26.94
CA PHE A 558 0.42 -17.66 -27.06
C PHE A 558 1.78 -18.29 -26.74
N SER A 559 2.81 -17.86 -27.49
CA SER A 559 4.20 -18.19 -27.21
C SER A 559 5.11 -17.03 -27.61
N ALA A 560 5.97 -16.58 -26.71
CA ALA A 560 6.93 -15.53 -26.99
C ALA A 560 8.37 -16.04 -26.98
N GLN A 561 9.20 -15.49 -27.88
CA GLN A 561 10.61 -15.83 -27.99
C GLN A 561 11.44 -14.59 -28.32
N TRP A 562 12.67 -14.56 -27.81
CA TRP A 562 13.66 -13.56 -28.20
C TRP A 562 14.08 -13.78 -29.66
N SER A 563 14.35 -12.70 -30.38
CA SER A 563 14.85 -12.72 -31.74
C SER A 563 15.87 -11.60 -31.94
N TRP A 564 16.93 -11.90 -32.67
CA TRP A 564 18.01 -10.95 -33.01
C TRP A 564 18.00 -10.58 -34.51
N THR A 565 16.97 -11.01 -35.23
CA THR A 565 16.88 -10.89 -36.69
C THR A 565 15.62 -10.14 -37.12
N LEU A 566 15.20 -9.14 -36.34
CA LEU A 566 14.04 -8.32 -36.65
C LEU A 566 14.42 -7.04 -37.41
N GLY A 567 13.42 -6.29 -37.87
CA GLY A 567 13.62 -5.10 -38.66
C GLY A 567 13.80 -5.37 -40.15
N LYS A 568 13.89 -4.30 -40.95
CA LYS A 568 14.07 -4.39 -42.40
C LYS A 568 15.42 -5.00 -42.76
N THR A 569 16.45 -4.66 -42.03
CA THR A 569 17.84 -5.13 -42.19
C THR A 569 18.11 -6.47 -41.53
N LYS A 570 17.14 -7.04 -40.79
CA LYS A 570 17.25 -8.29 -40.04
C LYS A 570 18.42 -8.32 -39.04
N ASP A 571 18.74 -7.18 -38.48
CA ASP A 571 19.84 -7.00 -37.51
C ASP A 571 19.37 -6.44 -36.17
N LYS A 572 18.05 -6.24 -35.99
CA LYS A 572 17.49 -5.68 -34.78
C LYS A 572 17.00 -6.76 -33.83
N GLU A 573 17.32 -6.58 -32.54
CA GLU A 573 16.80 -7.44 -31.47
C GLU A 573 15.37 -7.11 -31.08
N GLY A 574 14.67 -8.08 -30.50
CA GLY A 574 13.29 -7.89 -30.01
C GLY A 574 12.57 -9.19 -29.73
N LEU A 575 11.25 -9.13 -29.81
CA LEU A 575 10.33 -10.23 -29.48
C LEU A 575 9.59 -10.74 -30.72
N VAL A 576 9.40 -12.04 -30.78
CA VAL A 576 8.44 -12.69 -31.67
C VAL A 576 7.34 -13.30 -30.82
N LEU A 577 6.13 -12.73 -30.90
CA LEU A 577 4.92 -13.28 -30.28
C LEU A 577 4.21 -14.15 -31.33
N THR A 578 4.14 -15.44 -31.10
CA THR A 578 3.43 -16.40 -31.94
C THR A 578 2.06 -16.68 -31.36
N LEU A 579 1.03 -16.54 -32.18
CA LEU A 579 -0.38 -16.75 -31.89
C LEU A 579 -0.84 -17.98 -32.69
N SER A 580 -0.92 -19.14 -32.02
CA SER A 580 -1.34 -20.39 -32.65
C SER A 580 -2.85 -20.54 -32.54
N VAL A 581 -3.54 -20.47 -33.70
CA VAL A 581 -5.00 -20.59 -33.79
C VAL A 581 -5.36 -22.08 -33.83
N GLN A 582 -6.16 -22.51 -32.85
CA GLN A 582 -6.68 -23.86 -32.82
C GLN A 582 -7.85 -24.00 -33.79
N LYS A 583 -7.83 -24.99 -34.69
CA LYS A 583 -8.95 -25.28 -35.57
C LYS A 583 -10.12 -25.83 -34.76
N THR A 584 -11.10 -24.97 -34.50
CA THR A 584 -12.38 -25.31 -33.86
C THR A 584 -13.49 -25.24 -34.91
N LYS A 585 -14.57 -26.02 -34.73
CA LYS A 585 -15.74 -26.02 -35.64
C LYS A 585 -16.47 -24.66 -35.67
N ASN A 586 -16.22 -23.76 -34.70
CA ASN A 586 -16.89 -22.48 -34.55
C ASN A 586 -15.95 -21.32 -34.89
N ASP A 587 -16.07 -20.78 -36.10
CA ASP A 587 -15.59 -19.51 -36.59
C ASP A 587 -14.07 -19.21 -36.48
N PRO A 588 -13.22 -19.91 -37.25
CA PRO A 588 -11.78 -19.60 -37.32
C PRO A 588 -11.50 -18.27 -38.04
N ALA A 589 -12.34 -17.85 -38.99
CA ALA A 589 -12.12 -16.63 -39.79
C ALA A 589 -12.22 -15.37 -38.91
N ARG A 590 -13.27 -15.22 -38.13
CA ARG A 590 -13.46 -14.06 -37.23
C ARG A 590 -12.35 -13.97 -36.18
N THR A 591 -11.88 -15.09 -35.65
CA THR A 591 -10.75 -15.15 -34.71
C THR A 591 -9.47 -14.65 -35.39
N ARG A 592 -9.24 -15.02 -36.66
CA ARG A 592 -8.06 -14.60 -37.43
C ARG A 592 -8.09 -13.09 -37.70
N ASP A 593 -9.20 -12.55 -38.14
CA ASP A 593 -9.36 -11.10 -38.38
C ASP A 593 -9.06 -10.30 -37.12
N THR A 594 -9.58 -10.72 -35.96
CA THR A 594 -9.30 -10.12 -34.67
C THR A 594 -7.79 -10.19 -34.35
N LEU A 595 -7.14 -11.32 -34.59
CA LEU A 595 -5.70 -11.45 -34.36
C LEU A 595 -4.86 -10.57 -35.27
N GLU A 596 -5.23 -10.42 -36.54
CA GLU A 596 -4.55 -9.55 -37.48
C GLU A 596 -4.69 -8.08 -37.11
N GLU A 597 -5.87 -7.64 -36.71
CA GLU A 597 -6.12 -6.26 -36.27
C GLU A 597 -5.38 -5.93 -34.98
N PHE A 598 -5.62 -6.69 -33.91
CA PHE A 598 -5.05 -6.41 -32.59
C PHE A 598 -3.58 -6.83 -32.47
N GLY A 599 -3.14 -7.82 -33.24
CA GLY A 599 -1.72 -8.15 -33.38
C GLY A 599 -0.88 -6.98 -33.92
N LYS A 600 -1.42 -6.20 -34.87
CA LYS A 600 -0.79 -4.95 -35.33
C LYS A 600 -0.68 -3.90 -34.21
N ALA A 601 -1.61 -3.87 -33.26
CA ALA A 601 -1.54 -2.98 -32.10
C ALA A 601 -0.39 -3.37 -31.16
N VAL A 602 -0.17 -4.67 -30.95
CA VAL A 602 1.00 -5.19 -30.21
C VAL A 602 2.31 -4.85 -30.94
N GLU A 603 2.39 -5.05 -32.27
CA GLU A 603 3.58 -4.70 -33.06
C GLU A 603 3.91 -3.20 -33.04
N LYS A 604 2.91 -2.32 -32.83
CA LYS A 604 3.13 -0.86 -32.76
C LYS A 604 3.99 -0.48 -31.54
N VAL A 605 3.95 -1.24 -30.45
CA VAL A 605 4.83 -1.00 -29.28
C VAL A 605 6.30 -1.17 -29.65
N GLY A 606 6.62 -2.05 -30.60
CA GLY A 606 7.98 -2.26 -31.10
C GLY A 606 8.47 -1.23 -32.13
N LYS A 607 7.69 -0.20 -32.45
CA LYS A 607 8.14 0.88 -33.35
C LYS A 607 8.96 1.91 -32.58
N GLU A 608 10.05 2.39 -33.14
CA GLU A 608 10.97 3.36 -32.51
C GLU A 608 10.27 4.61 -31.97
N LYS A 609 9.23 5.10 -32.65
CA LYS A 609 8.40 6.21 -32.17
C LYS A 609 7.58 5.92 -30.89
N ALA A 610 7.51 4.66 -30.45
CA ALA A 610 6.83 4.21 -29.25
C ALA A 610 7.83 3.80 -28.15
N TRP A 611 9.12 4.01 -28.38
CA TRP A 611 10.15 3.77 -27.39
C TRP A 611 10.11 4.86 -26.31
N ILE A 612 10.63 4.57 -25.15
CA ILE A 612 10.48 5.37 -23.94
C ILE A 612 11.76 6.16 -23.67
N GLY A 613 11.67 7.48 -23.54
CA GLY A 613 12.77 8.41 -23.32
C GLY A 613 13.03 9.30 -24.53
N ASP A 614 13.59 10.50 -24.28
CA ASP A 614 13.79 11.52 -25.33
C ASP A 614 15.19 11.43 -25.95
N GLU A 615 16.25 11.38 -25.12
CA GLU A 615 17.65 11.42 -25.61
C GLU A 615 18.20 10.04 -25.97
N ASP A 616 17.91 9.02 -25.14
CA ASP A 616 18.31 7.62 -25.35
C ASP A 616 17.09 6.71 -25.16
N PRO A 617 16.20 6.62 -26.15
CA PRO A 617 14.94 5.93 -26.00
C PRO A 617 15.11 4.42 -25.89
N TRP A 618 14.57 3.85 -24.81
CA TRP A 618 14.58 2.41 -24.58
C TRP A 618 13.37 1.73 -25.22
N GLY A 619 13.61 0.66 -25.92
CA GLY A 619 12.59 -0.18 -26.52
C GLY A 619 13.18 -1.29 -27.38
N MET A 620 12.32 -2.19 -27.85
CA MET A 620 12.75 -3.28 -28.74
C MET A 620 11.69 -3.58 -29.80
N LYS A 621 12.10 -4.23 -30.88
CA LYS A 621 11.18 -4.61 -31.96
C LYS A 621 10.23 -5.71 -31.50
N VAL A 622 8.99 -5.64 -31.98
CA VAL A 622 7.99 -6.69 -31.77
C VAL A 622 7.47 -7.16 -33.11
N LYS A 623 7.43 -8.47 -33.29
CA LYS A 623 6.82 -9.15 -34.44
C LYS A 623 5.76 -10.10 -33.95
N VAL A 624 4.55 -10.00 -34.51
CA VAL A 624 3.46 -10.95 -34.26
C VAL A 624 3.38 -11.92 -35.43
N LYS A 625 3.35 -13.22 -35.13
CA LYS A 625 3.14 -14.30 -36.10
C LYS A 625 1.85 -15.03 -35.76
N ILE A 626 0.99 -15.19 -36.77
CA ILE A 626 -0.23 -15.98 -36.65
C ILE A 626 -0.01 -17.30 -37.37
N VAL A 627 -0.20 -18.41 -36.65
CA VAL A 627 0.01 -19.77 -37.17
C VAL A 627 -1.27 -20.57 -36.96
N GLU A 628 -1.69 -21.32 -37.98
CA GLU A 628 -2.78 -22.28 -37.86
C GLU A 628 -2.21 -23.64 -37.48
N GLU A 629 -2.61 -24.15 -36.32
CA GLU A 629 -2.28 -25.55 -35.98
C GLU A 629 -3.23 -26.50 -36.71
N GLY A 630 -2.67 -27.49 -37.40
CA GLY A 630 -3.42 -28.59 -37.98
C GLY A 630 -4.19 -29.35 -36.91
N ILE A 631 -5.31 -29.95 -37.26
CA ILE A 631 -6.04 -30.87 -36.39
C ILE A 631 -5.04 -32.00 -36.03
N LEU A 632 -4.60 -32.04 -34.78
CA LEU A 632 -4.04 -33.25 -34.24
C LEU A 632 -5.17 -34.29 -34.27
N SER A 633 -5.18 -35.16 -35.26
CA SER A 633 -5.99 -36.37 -35.25
C SER A 633 -5.66 -37.08 -33.95
N GLY A 634 -6.64 -37.16 -33.04
CA GLY A 634 -6.53 -38.07 -31.90
C GLY A 634 -6.33 -39.49 -32.43
N PRO A 635 -5.69 -40.36 -31.66
CA PRO A 635 -5.61 -41.75 -32.08
C PRO A 635 -7.03 -42.27 -32.27
N ASP A 636 -7.28 -42.82 -33.46
CA ASP A 636 -8.50 -43.57 -33.76
C ASP A 636 -8.65 -44.64 -32.68
N VAL A 637 -9.73 -44.52 -31.90
CA VAL A 637 -10.17 -45.60 -31.00
C VAL A 637 -10.92 -46.58 -31.88
N GLU A 638 -10.26 -47.68 -32.24
CA GLU A 638 -10.95 -48.87 -32.66
C GLU A 638 -11.69 -49.56 -31.50
#